data_9c7782c3f4baf07ff3d78cc26e8dec4f
#
_entry.id   9c7782c3f4baf07ff3d78cc26e8dec4f
#
_cell.length_a   1.000
_cell.length_b   1.000
_cell.length_c   1.000
_cell.angle_alpha   90.00
_cell.angle_beta   90.00
_cell.angle_gamma   90.00
#
_symmetry.space_group_name_H-M   'P 1'
#
loop_
_entity.id
_entity.type
_entity.pdbx_description
1 polymer ?
#
loop_
_entity_poly.entity_id
_entity_poly.type
_entity_poly.pdbx_seq_one_letter_code
_entity_poly.pdbx_strand_id
1 'polypeptide(L)'
;MHSHLYTAYADTLAGEILLADSAKTEYVIVRPDAPSKVDEYSLKLLLEGLKQKTGVDFPVVSSQDVNNQKRICLGVSKTAVEDLGGNPIAELQDQEFVTKSVAKNIYLYGKGLHGNLYGVVDFLDHSLGRQWCVDEYHEKPAFKRVESLAIEPFARRCIPSFAYRMLGFPSQFNYQYGYNMCLTDEICKGWGLPEGTVSVFDNPVWVHTSFLYIPPDQGRGFDWLKDKGYFKSNPEFYGMNPLGQRVAEQLCYSNPGLRSELTKNILTHVHLIRRDKADQRPIMIALDQEDPAIGKFCHCDACSVLEQHYQSPAGAFYDYLIALCTDLKSSQADVWIKTIGYRKTQTQIPPKMPEGVKFPNNIIVVYCSVEDVINKTWQDPENAETYQNLRGWAKLTPHVWVWNYYLYSAGLLMPFSNMERMAIDMRMAKAAGAEAVQLELYPEDGFTPLLQYVYLKLSQDTDSDWKSHVRRFCECQYGPSAAIAEKYIWEVETASKTGKKNMAIIHPSVDFEGAFSYLSVDNIARWQKYFDEMNRLAEGDERTKKNVNLLRKSLDIATMGRWHGLAKAYPDYFTDYTLVKSRIGRVNLLRAATLTDWELKIQAGDVHKPLPASFDKYPKDSIYEFVPVNSANNAKAKTLLDPDAAFGYATTINNPDMPFQFGFHQNDTKTAGVGMTLRQQDIVPNQWNLYELGEIELTPNCMIWFSSKSWETNLELGGIFTPDSANRFRAYVSLKFSGKEYGGDGESMVLCDRIILVKDELK
;
A
#
# COMPACT_ATOMS: atom_id res chain seq x y z
N MET A 1 -18.23 -25.04 0.82
CA MET A 1 -18.30 -25.67 -0.50
C MET A 1 -19.35 -24.93 -1.32
N HIS A 2 -18.98 -23.87 -2.01
CA HIS A 2 -19.71 -23.34 -3.16
C HIS A 2 -18.61 -22.82 -4.10
N SER A 3 -18.13 -23.73 -4.93
CA SER A 3 -17.37 -23.37 -6.12
C SER A 3 -18.25 -22.42 -6.93
N HIS A 4 -17.81 -21.18 -7.13
CA HIS A 4 -18.43 -20.30 -8.09
C HIS A 4 -18.28 -20.95 -9.46
N LEU A 5 -19.35 -21.53 -9.86
CA LEU A 5 -19.52 -22.29 -11.09
C LEU A 5 -19.25 -21.36 -12.28
N TYR A 6 -18.11 -21.50 -12.89
CA TYR A 6 -18.05 -21.49 -14.34
C TYR A 6 -18.90 -22.67 -14.80
N THR A 7 -20.22 -22.57 -14.68
CA THR A 7 -21.11 -23.55 -15.23
C THR A 7 -21.09 -23.34 -16.74
N ALA A 8 -20.33 -24.18 -17.40
CA ALA A 8 -20.48 -24.41 -18.81
C ALA A 8 -21.90 -24.94 -19.08
N TYR A 9 -22.85 -24.04 -19.24
CA TYR A 9 -24.04 -24.33 -20.02
C TYR A 9 -23.68 -24.13 -21.50
N ALA A 10 -22.87 -25.03 -22.01
CA ALA A 10 -22.75 -25.20 -23.45
C ALA A 10 -23.97 -25.97 -23.90
N ASP A 11 -24.99 -25.28 -24.39
CA ASP A 11 -25.88 -25.92 -25.33
C ASP A 11 -25.02 -26.38 -26.52
N THR A 12 -24.92 -27.69 -26.64
CA THR A 12 -24.12 -28.40 -27.64
C THR A 12 -24.65 -28.11 -29.05
N LEU A 13 -24.26 -26.99 -29.61
CA LEU A 13 -24.31 -26.78 -31.06
C LEU A 13 -22.90 -26.54 -31.56
N ALA A 14 -22.40 -27.59 -32.17
CA ALA A 14 -21.09 -27.73 -32.75
C ALA A 14 -20.70 -26.60 -33.72
N GLY A 15 -19.48 -26.09 -33.52
CA GLY A 15 -18.72 -25.33 -34.49
C GLY A 15 -18.32 -23.96 -34.04
N GLU A 16 -17.12 -23.61 -34.41
CA GLU A 16 -16.52 -22.29 -34.19
C GLU A 16 -17.43 -21.14 -34.62
N ILE A 17 -17.40 -20.07 -33.92
CA ILE A 17 -18.07 -18.80 -34.19
C ILE A 17 -17.10 -17.90 -34.93
N LEU A 18 -17.22 -17.81 -36.26
CA LEU A 18 -16.38 -16.97 -37.11
C LEU A 18 -16.87 -15.52 -37.03
N LEU A 19 -16.15 -14.66 -36.30
CA LEU A 19 -16.49 -13.25 -36.08
C LEU A 19 -16.04 -12.34 -37.20
N ALA A 20 -14.87 -12.61 -37.77
CA ALA A 20 -14.30 -11.86 -38.88
C ALA A 20 -13.37 -12.76 -39.70
N ASP A 21 -13.36 -12.56 -41.02
CA ASP A 21 -12.44 -13.21 -41.93
C ASP A 21 -12.11 -12.30 -43.12
N SER A 22 -10.84 -12.34 -43.54
CA SER A 22 -10.39 -11.63 -44.76
C SER A 22 -10.85 -10.16 -44.81
N ALA A 23 -10.69 -9.44 -43.71
CA ALA A 23 -11.08 -8.05 -43.51
C ALA A 23 -12.61 -7.77 -43.61
N LYS A 24 -13.45 -8.78 -43.38
CA LYS A 24 -14.90 -8.65 -43.39
C LYS A 24 -15.54 -9.29 -42.15
N THR A 25 -16.73 -8.82 -41.79
CA THR A 25 -17.57 -9.43 -40.75
C THR A 25 -19.03 -9.50 -41.22
N GLU A 26 -19.74 -10.56 -40.81
CA GLU A 26 -21.18 -10.69 -40.95
C GLU A 26 -21.94 -10.25 -39.68
N TYR A 27 -21.18 -9.83 -38.63
CA TYR A 27 -21.75 -9.44 -37.37
C TYR A 27 -22.04 -7.95 -37.31
N VAL A 28 -23.14 -7.63 -36.64
CA VAL A 28 -23.46 -6.28 -36.17
C VAL A 28 -23.40 -6.26 -34.63
N ILE A 29 -23.12 -5.09 -34.05
CA ILE A 29 -23.25 -4.88 -32.63
C ILE A 29 -24.59 -4.21 -32.35
N VAL A 30 -25.43 -4.88 -31.54
CA VAL A 30 -26.69 -4.33 -31.08
C VAL A 30 -26.43 -3.60 -29.76
N ARG A 31 -26.62 -2.27 -29.76
CA ARG A 31 -26.48 -1.46 -28.56
C ARG A 31 -27.70 -1.59 -27.65
N PRO A 32 -27.57 -1.26 -26.33
CA PRO A 32 -28.74 -1.18 -25.45
C PRO A 32 -29.77 -0.17 -25.96
N ASP A 33 -31.06 -0.43 -25.73
CA ASP A 33 -32.12 0.49 -26.16
C ASP A 33 -32.11 1.82 -25.38
N ALA A 34 -31.67 1.81 -24.12
CA ALA A 34 -31.49 2.97 -23.28
C ALA A 34 -30.06 2.97 -22.66
N PRO A 35 -29.04 3.32 -23.45
CA PRO A 35 -27.66 3.25 -23.01
C PRO A 35 -27.34 4.31 -21.96
N SER A 36 -26.66 3.89 -20.89
CA SER A 36 -25.99 4.79 -19.97
C SER A 36 -24.67 5.30 -20.57
N LYS A 37 -24.05 6.31 -19.94
CA LYS A 37 -22.69 6.75 -20.32
C LYS A 37 -21.66 5.62 -20.20
N VAL A 38 -21.83 4.71 -19.24
CA VAL A 38 -20.97 3.54 -19.09
C VAL A 38 -21.17 2.53 -20.21
N ASP A 39 -22.41 2.38 -20.70
CA ASP A 39 -22.69 1.53 -21.86
C ASP A 39 -22.06 2.09 -23.14
N GLU A 40 -22.09 3.41 -23.32
CA GLU A 40 -21.42 4.07 -24.45
C GLU A 40 -19.91 3.83 -24.41
N TYR A 41 -19.30 3.93 -23.21
CA TYR A 41 -17.89 3.60 -23.01
C TYR A 41 -17.61 2.11 -23.27
N SER A 42 -18.49 1.22 -22.80
CA SER A 42 -18.38 -0.24 -23.01
C SER A 42 -18.46 -0.60 -24.49
N LEU A 43 -19.35 0.06 -25.24
CA LEU A 43 -19.47 -0.09 -26.68
C LEU A 43 -18.19 0.36 -27.40
N LYS A 44 -17.66 1.54 -27.03
CA LYS A 44 -16.39 2.04 -27.57
C LYS A 44 -15.25 1.03 -27.33
N LEU A 45 -15.12 0.53 -26.09
CA LEU A 45 -14.10 -0.46 -25.72
C LEU A 45 -14.22 -1.75 -26.52
N LEU A 46 -15.44 -2.25 -26.74
CA LEU A 46 -15.71 -3.44 -27.55
C LEU A 46 -15.30 -3.23 -29.01
N LEU A 47 -15.69 -2.10 -29.60
CA LEU A 47 -15.34 -1.76 -30.99
C LEU A 47 -13.83 -1.64 -31.19
N GLU A 48 -13.15 -0.93 -30.29
CA GLU A 48 -11.68 -0.78 -30.30
C GLU A 48 -10.97 -2.13 -30.18
N GLY A 49 -11.43 -2.99 -29.27
CA GLY A 49 -10.86 -4.32 -29.08
C GLY A 49 -11.04 -5.22 -30.31
N LEU A 50 -12.22 -5.26 -30.88
CA LEU A 50 -12.49 -6.02 -32.12
C LEU A 50 -11.65 -5.51 -33.30
N LYS A 51 -11.55 -4.18 -33.44
CA LYS A 51 -10.75 -3.56 -34.51
C LYS A 51 -9.25 -3.82 -34.33
N GLN A 52 -8.74 -3.72 -33.12
CA GLN A 52 -7.33 -4.03 -32.84
C GLN A 52 -7.02 -5.50 -33.13
N LYS A 53 -7.94 -6.41 -32.76
CA LYS A 53 -7.79 -7.87 -32.96
C LYS A 53 -7.85 -8.29 -34.43
N THR A 54 -8.78 -7.71 -35.19
CA THR A 54 -9.11 -8.17 -36.58
C THR A 54 -8.73 -7.17 -37.65
N GLY A 55 -8.65 -5.87 -37.32
CA GLY A 55 -8.57 -4.79 -38.30
C GLY A 55 -9.92 -4.42 -38.96
N VAL A 56 -11.02 -5.05 -38.56
CA VAL A 56 -12.36 -4.87 -39.14
C VAL A 56 -13.20 -3.93 -38.27
N ASP A 57 -13.95 -3.05 -38.92
CA ASP A 57 -15.00 -2.26 -38.27
C ASP A 57 -16.30 -3.04 -38.20
N PHE A 58 -16.88 -3.19 -37.01
CA PHE A 58 -18.14 -3.85 -36.77
C PHE A 58 -19.26 -2.80 -36.77
N PRO A 59 -20.28 -2.92 -37.64
CA PRO A 59 -21.39 -1.98 -37.66
C PRO A 59 -22.19 -2.00 -36.36
N VAL A 60 -22.61 -0.83 -35.89
CA VAL A 60 -23.48 -0.69 -34.72
C VAL A 60 -24.89 -0.39 -35.16
N VAL A 61 -25.86 -1.12 -34.65
CA VAL A 61 -27.28 -1.00 -34.99
C VAL A 61 -28.15 -0.88 -33.72
N SER A 62 -29.35 -0.33 -33.88
CA SER A 62 -30.40 -0.39 -32.85
C SER A 62 -31.20 -1.70 -32.95
N SER A 63 -31.99 -2.04 -31.95
CA SER A 63 -32.88 -3.20 -31.96
C SER A 63 -33.87 -3.19 -33.14
N GLN A 64 -34.21 -2.02 -33.67
CA GLN A 64 -35.17 -1.88 -34.78
C GLN A 64 -34.54 -2.17 -36.15
N ASP A 65 -33.20 -2.04 -36.23
CA ASP A 65 -32.46 -2.16 -37.48
C ASP A 65 -31.80 -3.55 -37.65
N VAL A 66 -32.02 -4.46 -36.69
CA VAL A 66 -31.50 -5.83 -36.73
C VAL A 66 -32.33 -6.66 -37.67
N ASN A 67 -31.81 -6.88 -38.86
CA ASN A 67 -32.33 -7.90 -39.79
C ASN A 67 -31.72 -9.26 -39.41
N ASN A 68 -31.98 -10.33 -40.10
CA ASN A 68 -31.45 -11.69 -39.82
C ASN A 68 -29.91 -11.81 -39.76
N GLN A 69 -29.22 -10.79 -39.28
CA GLN A 69 -27.77 -10.72 -39.15
C GLN A 69 -27.29 -11.42 -37.89
N LYS A 70 -26.08 -12.01 -37.97
CA LYS A 70 -25.35 -12.44 -36.77
C LYS A 70 -25.05 -11.22 -35.89
N ARG A 71 -25.14 -11.36 -34.59
CA ARG A 71 -25.07 -10.21 -33.68
C ARG A 71 -24.26 -10.43 -32.40
N ILE A 72 -23.68 -9.36 -31.95
CA ILE A 72 -23.16 -9.23 -30.61
C ILE A 72 -24.06 -8.23 -29.88
N CYS A 73 -24.87 -8.69 -28.94
CA CYS A 73 -25.76 -7.85 -28.15
C CYS A 73 -25.04 -7.36 -26.90
N LEU A 74 -24.95 -6.04 -26.74
CA LEU A 74 -24.44 -5.40 -25.55
C LEU A 74 -25.59 -4.94 -24.66
N GLY A 75 -25.62 -5.40 -23.41
CA GLY A 75 -26.62 -5.01 -22.42
C GLY A 75 -28.04 -5.45 -22.78
N VAL A 76 -29.03 -4.74 -22.25
CA VAL A 76 -30.45 -5.03 -22.47
C VAL A 76 -30.96 -4.26 -23.70
N SER A 77 -31.46 -5.00 -24.66
CA SER A 77 -32.13 -4.49 -25.87
C SER A 77 -33.35 -5.37 -26.17
N LYS A 78 -34.30 -4.85 -26.93
CA LYS A 78 -35.46 -5.63 -27.35
C LYS A 78 -35.03 -6.92 -28.03
N THR A 79 -34.03 -6.84 -28.90
CA THR A 79 -33.46 -8.02 -29.59
C THR A 79 -32.92 -9.05 -28.60
N ALA A 80 -32.14 -8.61 -27.58
CA ALA A 80 -31.60 -9.53 -26.58
C ALA A 80 -32.70 -10.17 -25.73
N VAL A 81 -33.76 -9.43 -25.40
CA VAL A 81 -34.91 -9.93 -24.64
C VAL A 81 -35.69 -10.99 -25.45
N GLU A 82 -35.93 -10.75 -26.74
CA GLU A 82 -36.61 -11.68 -27.64
C GLU A 82 -35.80 -12.96 -27.85
N ASP A 83 -34.50 -12.82 -28.13
CA ASP A 83 -33.60 -13.96 -28.37
C ASP A 83 -33.41 -14.85 -27.14
N LEU A 84 -33.39 -14.26 -25.95
CA LEU A 84 -33.17 -14.99 -24.70
C LEU A 84 -34.46 -15.41 -23.99
N GLY A 85 -35.63 -15.05 -24.53
CA GLY A 85 -36.92 -15.40 -23.99
C GLY A 85 -37.33 -14.65 -22.72
N GLY A 86 -36.71 -13.49 -22.43
CA GLY A 86 -37.01 -12.65 -21.26
C GLY A 86 -35.91 -11.63 -20.92
N ASN A 87 -36.17 -10.81 -19.94
CA ASN A 87 -35.16 -9.82 -19.50
C ASN A 87 -33.91 -10.51 -18.90
N PRO A 88 -32.76 -10.43 -19.58
CA PRO A 88 -31.56 -11.20 -19.20
C PRO A 88 -30.94 -10.80 -17.86
N ILE A 89 -31.25 -9.60 -17.33
CA ILE A 89 -30.68 -9.11 -16.07
C ILE A 89 -31.64 -9.21 -14.87
N ALA A 90 -32.86 -9.79 -15.08
CA ALA A 90 -33.89 -9.78 -14.03
C ALA A 90 -33.43 -10.45 -12.72
N GLU A 91 -32.74 -11.59 -12.83
CA GLU A 91 -32.29 -12.40 -11.69
C GLU A 91 -30.83 -12.14 -11.29
N LEU A 92 -30.13 -11.20 -11.95
CA LEU A 92 -28.76 -10.88 -11.62
C LEU A 92 -28.69 -10.00 -10.37
N GLN A 93 -27.59 -10.15 -9.62
CA GLN A 93 -27.21 -9.25 -8.54
C GLN A 93 -26.54 -7.99 -9.11
N ASP A 94 -26.38 -6.95 -8.28
CA ASP A 94 -25.63 -5.76 -8.71
C ASP A 94 -24.18 -6.12 -9.08
N GLN A 95 -23.68 -5.52 -10.17
CA GLN A 95 -22.38 -5.81 -10.80
C GLN A 95 -22.21 -7.24 -11.37
N GLU A 96 -23.17 -8.11 -11.21
CA GLU A 96 -23.12 -9.42 -11.83
C GLU A 96 -23.26 -9.30 -13.34
N PHE A 97 -22.47 -10.10 -14.06
CA PHE A 97 -22.53 -10.13 -15.53
C PHE A 97 -22.49 -11.55 -16.09
N VAL A 98 -22.98 -11.66 -17.31
CA VAL A 98 -22.98 -12.88 -18.10
C VAL A 98 -22.46 -12.58 -19.49
N THR A 99 -21.57 -13.44 -19.96
CA THR A 99 -21.11 -13.46 -21.36
C THR A 99 -21.34 -14.83 -21.92
N LYS A 100 -22.10 -14.92 -23.00
CA LYS A 100 -22.41 -16.23 -23.60
C LYS A 100 -22.69 -16.14 -25.10
N SER A 101 -22.49 -17.26 -25.76
CA SER A 101 -22.95 -17.49 -27.10
C SER A 101 -24.23 -18.35 -27.07
N VAL A 102 -25.21 -18.03 -27.93
CA VAL A 102 -26.39 -18.83 -28.18
C VAL A 102 -26.51 -18.99 -29.69
N ALA A 103 -26.49 -20.20 -30.20
CA ALA A 103 -26.27 -20.50 -31.60
C ALA A 103 -24.96 -19.80 -32.09
N LYS A 104 -25.06 -18.81 -32.96
CA LYS A 104 -23.88 -18.01 -33.41
C LYS A 104 -23.93 -16.57 -32.96
N ASN A 105 -24.91 -16.18 -32.12
CA ASN A 105 -25.01 -14.85 -31.57
C ASN A 105 -24.31 -14.77 -30.22
N ILE A 106 -23.83 -13.59 -29.87
CA ILE A 106 -23.09 -13.32 -28.61
C ILE A 106 -23.87 -12.31 -27.78
N TYR A 107 -23.95 -12.55 -26.48
CA TYR A 107 -24.67 -11.72 -25.52
C TYR A 107 -23.71 -11.34 -24.37
N LEU A 108 -23.52 -10.03 -24.19
CA LEU A 108 -22.66 -9.43 -23.16
C LEU A 108 -23.55 -8.53 -22.31
N TYR A 109 -23.95 -8.96 -21.12
CA TYR A 109 -24.88 -8.21 -20.30
C TYR A 109 -24.60 -8.36 -18.82
N GLY A 110 -24.97 -7.36 -18.03
CA GLY A 110 -24.85 -7.36 -16.59
C GLY A 110 -25.76 -6.34 -15.93
N LYS A 111 -25.91 -6.46 -14.62
CA LYS A 111 -26.78 -5.61 -13.83
C LYS A 111 -25.98 -4.50 -13.12
N GLY A 112 -26.67 -3.41 -12.83
CA GLY A 112 -26.09 -2.23 -12.21
C GLY A 112 -25.29 -1.37 -13.17
N LEU A 113 -24.60 -0.38 -12.64
CA LEU A 113 -23.93 0.64 -13.45
C LEU A 113 -22.80 0.08 -14.33
N HIS A 114 -22.07 -0.93 -13.84
CA HIS A 114 -20.87 -1.45 -14.48
C HIS A 114 -21.01 -2.87 -15.06
N GLY A 115 -22.12 -3.55 -14.84
CA GLY A 115 -22.27 -4.96 -15.25
C GLY A 115 -22.01 -5.21 -16.73
N ASN A 116 -22.49 -4.34 -17.61
CA ASN A 116 -22.24 -4.45 -19.05
C ASN A 116 -20.76 -4.24 -19.40
N LEU A 117 -20.10 -3.27 -18.73
CA LEU A 117 -18.67 -3.03 -18.91
C LEU A 117 -17.83 -4.26 -18.53
N TYR A 118 -18.16 -4.90 -17.40
CA TYR A 118 -17.46 -6.12 -16.98
C TYR A 118 -17.67 -7.28 -17.96
N GLY A 119 -18.88 -7.41 -18.51
CA GLY A 119 -19.15 -8.37 -19.56
C GLY A 119 -18.30 -8.13 -20.82
N VAL A 120 -18.15 -6.88 -21.25
CA VAL A 120 -17.27 -6.52 -22.37
C VAL A 120 -15.81 -6.85 -22.05
N VAL A 121 -15.32 -6.47 -20.88
CA VAL A 121 -13.95 -6.75 -20.45
C VAL A 121 -13.69 -8.26 -20.41
N ASP A 122 -14.60 -9.04 -19.83
CA ASP A 122 -14.51 -10.51 -19.82
C ASP A 122 -14.44 -11.11 -21.23
N PHE A 123 -15.27 -10.62 -22.15
CA PHE A 123 -15.27 -11.08 -23.54
C PHE A 123 -13.95 -10.77 -24.24
N LEU A 124 -13.44 -9.55 -24.06
CA LEU A 124 -12.16 -9.16 -24.64
C LEU A 124 -11.00 -9.99 -24.09
N ASP A 125 -10.99 -10.29 -22.79
CA ASP A 125 -9.91 -11.03 -22.14
C ASP A 125 -9.94 -12.51 -22.46
N HIS A 126 -11.12 -13.13 -22.34
CA HIS A 126 -11.26 -14.59 -22.41
C HIS A 126 -11.60 -15.11 -23.80
N SER A 127 -12.38 -14.36 -24.59
CA SER A 127 -12.77 -14.81 -25.93
C SER A 127 -11.86 -14.25 -27.01
N LEU A 128 -11.38 -13.00 -26.89
CA LEU A 128 -10.49 -12.40 -27.88
C LEU A 128 -9.01 -12.51 -27.50
N GLY A 129 -8.71 -12.98 -26.29
CA GLY A 129 -7.34 -13.19 -25.81
C GLY A 129 -6.58 -11.88 -25.60
N ARG A 130 -7.27 -10.83 -25.12
CA ARG A 130 -6.61 -9.58 -24.73
C ARG A 130 -5.62 -9.85 -23.62
N GLN A 131 -4.44 -9.31 -23.77
CA GLN A 131 -3.40 -9.33 -22.75
C GLN A 131 -3.25 -7.94 -22.14
N TRP A 132 -2.99 -7.90 -20.85
CA TRP A 132 -2.76 -6.67 -20.10
C TRP A 132 -1.26 -6.53 -19.83
N CYS A 133 -0.67 -5.52 -20.45
CA CYS A 133 0.72 -5.17 -20.27
C CYS A 133 0.81 -3.78 -19.66
N VAL A 134 1.87 -3.52 -18.94
CA VAL A 134 2.13 -2.23 -18.35
C VAL A 134 3.43 -1.67 -18.91
N ASP A 135 3.40 -0.46 -19.40
CA ASP A 135 4.53 0.23 -19.95
C ASP A 135 4.74 1.50 -19.14
N GLU A 136 5.86 1.64 -18.46
CA GLU A 136 6.13 2.78 -17.56
C GLU A 136 4.98 3.11 -16.60
N TYR A 137 4.37 2.08 -16.00
CA TYR A 137 3.20 2.19 -15.13
C TYR A 137 1.89 2.58 -15.84
N HIS A 138 1.86 2.58 -17.18
CA HIS A 138 0.65 2.77 -17.95
C HIS A 138 0.20 1.45 -18.56
N GLU A 139 -1.09 1.16 -18.40
CA GLU A 139 -1.72 0.00 -18.99
C GLU A 139 -1.82 0.16 -20.51
N LYS A 140 -1.40 -0.88 -21.22
CA LYS A 140 -1.63 -1.00 -22.66
C LYS A 140 -2.26 -2.35 -22.96
N PRO A 141 -3.54 -2.39 -23.27
CA PRO A 141 -4.16 -3.63 -23.74
C PRO A 141 -3.50 -4.05 -25.05
N ALA A 142 -3.11 -5.31 -25.12
CA ALA A 142 -2.43 -5.88 -26.29
C ALA A 142 -3.28 -7.01 -26.90
N PHE A 143 -3.45 -6.93 -28.21
CA PHE A 143 -4.04 -8.01 -29.00
C PHE A 143 -3.02 -8.49 -30.05
N LYS A 144 -2.89 -9.80 -30.14
CA LYS A 144 -2.23 -10.38 -31.30
C LYS A 144 -3.24 -10.32 -32.45
N ARG A 145 -2.96 -9.48 -33.46
CA ARG A 145 -3.82 -9.33 -34.64
C ARG A 145 -3.90 -10.65 -35.43
N VAL A 146 -5.07 -10.94 -35.92
CA VAL A 146 -5.36 -12.12 -36.75
C VAL A 146 -6.13 -11.72 -38.01
N GLU A 147 -5.94 -12.46 -39.09
CA GLU A 147 -6.68 -12.26 -40.37
C GLU A 147 -8.06 -12.89 -40.31
N SER A 148 -8.18 -14.01 -39.59
CA SER A 148 -9.45 -14.71 -39.33
C SER A 148 -9.61 -14.86 -37.82
N LEU A 149 -10.76 -14.47 -37.29
CA LEU A 149 -11.11 -14.57 -35.87
C LEU A 149 -12.25 -15.54 -35.69
N ALA A 150 -11.94 -16.74 -35.26
CA ALA A 150 -12.91 -17.73 -34.80
C ALA A 150 -12.75 -17.92 -33.28
N ILE A 151 -13.88 -18.10 -32.61
CA ILE A 151 -13.93 -18.38 -31.18
C ILE A 151 -14.79 -19.60 -30.90
N GLU A 152 -14.45 -20.33 -29.84
CA GLU A 152 -15.30 -21.45 -29.38
C GLU A 152 -16.58 -20.91 -28.72
N PRO A 153 -17.68 -21.68 -28.78
CA PRO A 153 -18.88 -21.39 -27.99
C PRO A 153 -18.54 -21.29 -26.50
N PHE A 154 -19.14 -20.32 -25.81
CA PHE A 154 -18.86 -20.05 -24.43
C PHE A 154 -20.08 -19.60 -23.64
N ALA A 155 -20.02 -19.84 -22.31
CA ALA A 155 -20.93 -19.25 -21.35
C ALA A 155 -20.16 -19.02 -20.04
N ARG A 156 -20.10 -17.78 -19.58
CA ARG A 156 -19.47 -17.37 -18.31
C ARG A 156 -20.42 -16.47 -17.55
N ARG A 157 -20.45 -16.65 -16.23
CA ARG A 157 -21.22 -15.84 -15.30
C ARG A 157 -20.30 -15.51 -14.13
N CYS A 158 -20.22 -14.25 -13.76
CA CYS A 158 -19.37 -13.79 -12.67
C CYS A 158 -20.11 -12.80 -11.77
N ILE A 159 -20.01 -13.03 -10.47
CA ILE A 159 -20.39 -12.10 -9.42
C ILE A 159 -19.06 -11.64 -8.80
N PRO A 160 -18.72 -10.33 -8.86
CA PRO A 160 -17.51 -9.86 -8.22
C PRO A 160 -17.44 -10.24 -6.75
N SER A 161 -16.26 -10.68 -6.29
CA SER A 161 -16.05 -11.13 -4.92
C SER A 161 -16.23 -10.03 -3.88
N PHE A 162 -16.00 -8.78 -4.30
CA PHE A 162 -16.20 -7.58 -3.48
C PHE A 162 -16.99 -6.53 -4.26
N ALA A 163 -17.90 -5.83 -3.57
CA ALA A 163 -18.68 -4.77 -4.17
C ALA A 163 -17.82 -3.57 -4.57
N TYR A 164 -16.81 -3.22 -3.77
CA TYR A 164 -15.87 -2.14 -4.05
C TYR A 164 -14.44 -2.68 -4.05
N ARG A 165 -13.69 -2.29 -5.08
CA ARG A 165 -12.34 -2.75 -5.33
C ARG A 165 -11.46 -1.54 -5.61
N MET A 166 -10.52 -1.22 -4.70
CA MET A 166 -9.82 0.04 -4.69
C MET A 166 -8.31 -0.16 -4.78
N LEU A 167 -7.66 0.71 -5.56
CA LEU A 167 -6.21 0.89 -5.55
C LEU A 167 -5.90 2.16 -4.77
N GLY A 168 -5.00 2.09 -3.80
CA GLY A 168 -4.49 3.28 -3.12
C GLY A 168 -3.67 4.14 -4.07
N PHE A 169 -3.70 5.45 -3.90
CA PHE A 169 -2.99 6.43 -4.72
C PHE A 169 -3.22 6.27 -6.24
N PRO A 170 -4.46 6.35 -6.71
CA PRO A 170 -4.83 6.08 -8.09
C PRO A 170 -4.22 7.03 -9.12
N SER A 171 -3.66 8.15 -8.72
CA SER A 171 -3.03 9.14 -9.61
C SER A 171 -1.83 8.62 -10.42
N GLN A 172 -1.36 7.41 -10.15
CA GLN A 172 -0.16 6.86 -10.74
C GLN A 172 -0.39 5.64 -11.65
N PHE A 173 -1.60 5.05 -11.65
CA PHE A 173 -1.88 3.81 -12.35
C PHE A 173 -3.25 3.80 -12.99
N ASN A 174 -3.25 3.67 -14.31
CA ASN A 174 -4.46 3.65 -15.13
C ASN A 174 -4.74 2.22 -15.60
N TYR A 175 -5.25 1.36 -14.73
CA TYR A 175 -5.81 0.11 -15.21
C TYR A 175 -7.27 0.30 -15.62
N GLN A 176 -7.62 -0.01 -16.85
CA GLN A 176 -9.03 -0.06 -17.25
C GLN A 176 -9.83 -1.02 -16.38
N TYR A 177 -9.19 -2.07 -15.85
CA TYR A 177 -9.75 -2.91 -14.81
C TYR A 177 -9.95 -2.20 -13.48
N GLY A 178 -9.10 -1.25 -13.15
CA GLY A 178 -9.23 -0.43 -11.95
C GLY A 178 -10.31 0.63 -12.05
N TYR A 179 -10.92 0.80 -13.20
CA TYR A 179 -11.98 1.76 -13.44
C TYR A 179 -13.13 1.66 -12.44
N ASN A 180 -13.59 0.46 -12.16
CA ASN A 180 -14.65 0.20 -11.19
C ASN A 180 -14.23 0.46 -9.75
N MET A 181 -13.00 0.81 -9.53
CA MET A 181 -12.41 1.00 -8.21
C MET A 181 -12.06 2.45 -7.94
N CYS A 182 -12.23 3.32 -8.92
CA CYS A 182 -11.98 4.73 -8.72
C CYS A 182 -12.96 5.34 -7.73
N LEU A 183 -12.41 6.09 -6.81
CA LEU A 183 -13.15 6.70 -5.72
C LEU A 183 -13.60 8.12 -6.02
N THR A 184 -13.04 8.76 -7.05
CA THR A 184 -13.34 10.15 -7.38
C THR A 184 -13.61 10.35 -8.85
N ASP A 185 -14.54 11.25 -9.16
CA ASP A 185 -14.84 11.64 -10.54
C ASP A 185 -13.64 12.35 -11.22
N GLU A 186 -12.77 13.02 -10.45
CA GLU A 186 -11.57 13.66 -10.98
C GLU A 186 -10.58 12.66 -11.57
N ILE A 187 -10.40 11.51 -10.90
CA ILE A 187 -9.58 10.42 -11.42
C ILE A 187 -10.16 9.87 -12.70
N CYS A 188 -11.48 9.73 -12.75
CA CYS A 188 -12.19 9.25 -13.93
C CYS A 188 -12.06 10.21 -15.11
N LYS A 189 -12.09 11.52 -14.87
CA LYS A 189 -11.82 12.54 -15.91
C LYS A 189 -10.43 12.37 -16.50
N GLY A 190 -9.42 12.17 -15.66
CA GLY A 190 -8.03 11.91 -16.10
C GLY A 190 -7.90 10.68 -17.01
N TRP A 191 -8.83 9.72 -16.91
CA TRP A 191 -8.88 8.51 -17.74
C TRP A 191 -9.85 8.62 -18.91
N GLY A 192 -10.49 9.77 -19.12
CA GLY A 192 -11.52 9.97 -20.16
C GLY A 192 -12.81 9.23 -19.89
N LEU A 193 -13.10 8.90 -18.63
CA LEU A 193 -14.33 8.24 -18.22
C LEU A 193 -15.42 9.27 -17.91
N PRO A 194 -16.70 8.93 -18.08
CA PRO A 194 -17.78 9.84 -17.78
C PRO A 194 -17.86 10.22 -16.32
N GLU A 195 -18.15 11.48 -16.01
CA GLU A 195 -18.38 11.94 -14.63
C GLU A 195 -19.59 11.21 -14.01
N GLY A 196 -19.54 11.02 -12.69
CA GLY A 196 -20.63 10.42 -11.92
C GLY A 196 -20.81 8.92 -12.10
N THR A 197 -19.83 8.22 -12.73
CA THR A 197 -19.98 6.80 -13.06
C THR A 197 -19.34 5.85 -12.06
N VAL A 198 -18.69 6.32 -11.02
CA VAL A 198 -17.73 5.48 -10.31
C VAL A 198 -18.00 5.28 -8.84
N SER A 199 -18.51 6.24 -8.13
CA SER A 199 -18.75 6.10 -6.69
C SER A 199 -20.23 6.05 -6.33
N VAL A 200 -20.59 5.12 -5.45
CA VAL A 200 -21.92 5.11 -4.83
C VAL A 200 -22.08 6.32 -3.91
N PHE A 201 -20.97 6.80 -3.35
CA PHE A 201 -20.94 7.95 -2.45
C PHE A 201 -20.32 9.16 -3.13
N ASP A 202 -20.82 10.32 -2.78
CA ASP A 202 -20.15 11.58 -3.11
C ASP A 202 -19.10 11.87 -2.04
N ASN A 203 -17.96 12.42 -2.50
CA ASN A 203 -16.84 12.82 -1.66
C ASN A 203 -16.17 11.65 -0.88
N PRO A 204 -15.41 10.81 -1.57
CA PRO A 204 -14.55 9.80 -0.95
C PRO A 204 -13.43 10.51 -0.20
N VAL A 205 -13.19 10.07 1.00
CA VAL A 205 -12.52 10.87 1.97
C VAL A 205 -11.16 10.32 2.30
N TRP A 206 -10.25 11.25 2.51
CA TRP A 206 -8.93 11.07 3.09
C TRP A 206 -9.01 10.36 4.45
N VAL A 207 -7.90 9.88 4.94
CA VAL A 207 -7.72 9.31 6.29
C VAL A 207 -7.14 10.38 7.22
N HIS A 208 -7.19 10.14 8.54
CA HIS A 208 -6.64 11.03 9.57
C HIS A 208 -7.29 12.42 9.56
N THR A 209 -8.60 12.43 9.74
CA THR A 209 -9.45 13.61 9.48
C THR A 209 -9.95 14.34 10.72
N SER A 210 -9.70 13.83 11.93
CA SER A 210 -10.24 14.44 13.15
C SER A 210 -9.79 15.90 13.33
N PHE A 211 -8.56 16.22 12.96
CA PHE A 211 -8.03 17.57 13.01
C PHE A 211 -8.50 18.48 11.85
N LEU A 212 -9.08 17.92 10.81
CA LEU A 212 -9.78 18.73 9.82
C LEU A 212 -11.05 19.38 10.41
N TYR A 213 -11.70 18.69 11.35
CA TYR A 213 -12.89 19.18 12.05
C TYR A 213 -12.57 19.97 13.32
N ILE A 214 -11.53 19.60 14.05
CA ILE A 214 -11.08 20.25 15.29
C ILE A 214 -9.58 20.54 15.17
N PRO A 215 -9.19 21.53 14.35
CA PRO A 215 -7.79 21.82 14.13
C PRO A 215 -7.10 22.31 15.41
N PRO A 216 -5.95 21.72 15.80
CA PRO A 216 -5.20 22.20 16.95
C PRO A 216 -4.64 23.61 16.72
N ASP A 217 -4.18 23.90 15.50
CA ASP A 217 -3.55 25.13 15.08
C ASP A 217 -4.26 25.72 13.87
N GLN A 218 -4.09 27.03 13.66
CA GLN A 218 -4.59 27.71 12.47
C GLN A 218 -3.95 27.12 11.19
N GLY A 219 -4.75 27.04 10.12
CA GLY A 219 -4.32 26.51 8.82
C GLY A 219 -4.37 24.98 8.67
N ARG A 220 -4.70 24.23 9.73
CA ARG A 220 -4.75 22.76 9.68
C ARG A 220 -6.15 22.18 9.39
N GLY A 221 -7.22 22.95 9.58
CA GLY A 221 -8.60 22.53 9.34
C GLY A 221 -9.05 22.66 7.88
N PHE A 222 -10.30 22.32 7.62
CA PHE A 222 -10.96 22.70 6.37
C PHE A 222 -10.92 24.22 6.15
N ASP A 223 -11.02 24.68 4.90
CA ASP A 223 -10.93 26.12 4.56
C ASP A 223 -11.83 27.03 5.40
N TRP A 224 -13.02 26.55 5.74
CA TRP A 224 -13.97 27.26 6.59
C TRP A 224 -13.63 27.21 8.09
N LEU A 225 -12.63 26.41 8.48
CA LEU A 225 -12.06 26.33 9.84
C LEU A 225 -10.60 26.80 9.92
N LYS A 226 -10.01 27.25 8.80
CA LYS A 226 -8.56 27.59 8.73
C LYS A 226 -8.09 28.62 9.75
N ASP A 227 -8.98 29.53 10.19
CA ASP A 227 -8.68 30.55 11.19
C ASP A 227 -8.89 30.07 12.64
N LYS A 228 -9.34 28.83 12.82
CA LYS A 228 -9.49 28.19 14.13
C LYS A 228 -8.22 27.47 14.57
N GLY A 229 -7.95 27.54 15.85
CA GLY A 229 -6.88 26.78 16.52
C GLY A 229 -7.37 26.46 17.93
N TYR A 230 -7.96 25.26 18.08
CA TYR A 230 -8.68 24.93 19.32
C TYR A 230 -7.71 24.54 20.46
N PHE A 231 -6.48 24.12 20.20
CA PHE A 231 -5.62 23.62 21.27
C PHE A 231 -5.30 24.70 22.31
N LYS A 232 -5.10 25.94 21.86
CA LYS A 232 -4.81 27.06 22.76
C LYS A 232 -6.00 27.47 23.62
N SER A 233 -7.23 27.43 23.06
CA SER A 233 -8.46 27.88 23.74
C SER A 233 -9.16 26.77 24.51
N ASN A 234 -9.05 25.53 24.03
CA ASN A 234 -9.76 24.35 24.54
C ASN A 234 -8.82 23.16 24.59
N PRO A 235 -7.73 23.20 25.40
CA PRO A 235 -6.77 22.08 25.46
C PRO A 235 -7.43 20.78 25.91
N GLU A 236 -8.54 20.85 26.67
CA GLU A 236 -9.34 19.70 27.10
C GLU A 236 -10.05 18.94 25.97
N PHE A 237 -10.10 19.50 24.77
CA PHE A 237 -10.61 18.80 23.57
C PHE A 237 -9.61 17.75 23.08
N TYR A 238 -8.36 17.83 23.48
CA TYR A 238 -7.28 16.95 23.01
C TYR A 238 -6.92 15.90 24.06
N GLY A 239 -6.27 14.85 23.57
CA GLY A 239 -5.89 13.71 24.38
C GLY A 239 -4.95 14.07 25.53
N MET A 240 -5.08 13.35 26.61
CA MET A 240 -4.15 13.42 27.75
C MET A 240 -3.09 12.33 27.59
N ASN A 241 -1.83 12.68 27.67
CA ASN A 241 -0.73 11.72 27.65
C ASN A 241 -0.58 11.00 29.01
N PRO A 242 0.29 9.97 29.16
CA PRO A 242 0.50 9.27 30.41
C PRO A 242 1.03 10.14 31.55
N LEU A 243 1.58 11.31 31.24
CA LEU A 243 2.09 12.27 32.22
C LEU A 243 1.01 13.27 32.72
N GLY A 244 -0.25 13.08 32.29
CA GLY A 244 -1.36 13.95 32.67
C GLY A 244 -1.42 15.28 31.91
N GLN A 245 -0.66 15.43 30.81
CA GLN A 245 -0.61 16.64 30.00
C GLN A 245 -1.52 16.51 28.79
N ARG A 246 -2.22 17.58 28.42
CA ARG A 246 -2.96 17.64 27.17
C ARG A 246 -2.01 17.87 26.00
N VAL A 247 -2.13 17.05 24.95
CA VAL A 247 -1.27 17.06 23.76
C VAL A 247 -2.10 17.01 22.50
N ALA A 248 -1.70 17.76 21.48
CA ALA A 248 -2.39 17.82 20.20
C ALA A 248 -2.00 16.62 19.29
N GLU A 249 -2.18 15.41 19.79
CA GLU A 249 -1.93 14.17 19.03
C GLU A 249 -3.22 13.46 18.66
N GLN A 250 -4.21 13.46 19.56
CA GLN A 250 -5.54 12.87 19.34
C GLN A 250 -6.60 13.72 20.04
N LEU A 251 -7.89 13.46 19.77
CA LEU A 251 -9.01 14.10 20.45
C LEU A 251 -9.46 13.32 21.70
N CYS A 252 -9.98 14.04 22.69
CA CYS A 252 -10.55 13.46 23.93
C CYS A 252 -12.06 13.23 23.75
N TYR A 253 -12.45 12.14 23.13
CA TYR A 253 -13.86 11.85 22.77
C TYR A 253 -14.83 11.66 23.97
N SER A 254 -14.33 11.58 25.20
CA SER A 254 -15.21 11.62 26.40
C SER A 254 -15.60 13.05 26.80
N ASN A 255 -14.95 14.10 26.25
CA ASN A 255 -15.25 15.49 26.57
C ASN A 255 -16.55 15.96 25.90
N PRO A 256 -17.59 16.43 26.67
CA PRO A 256 -18.87 16.82 26.10
C PRO A 256 -18.78 18.05 25.19
N GLY A 257 -17.90 19.00 25.51
CA GLY A 257 -17.67 20.21 24.72
C GLY A 257 -17.08 19.86 23.36
N LEU A 258 -16.09 18.97 23.32
CA LEU A 258 -15.55 18.43 22.08
C LEU A 258 -16.65 17.78 21.24
N ARG A 259 -17.44 16.86 21.84
CA ARG A 259 -18.52 16.17 21.11
C ARG A 259 -19.50 17.13 20.45
N SER A 260 -19.91 18.17 21.19
CA SER A 260 -20.81 19.19 20.67
C SER A 260 -20.21 19.97 19.50
N GLU A 261 -18.97 20.46 19.64
CA GLU A 261 -18.33 21.24 18.60
C GLU A 261 -17.98 20.39 17.37
N LEU A 262 -17.50 19.16 17.57
CA LEU A 262 -17.20 18.22 16.50
C LEU A 262 -18.47 17.86 15.70
N THR A 263 -19.58 17.53 16.37
CA THR A 263 -20.86 17.25 15.70
C THR A 263 -21.33 18.45 14.90
N LYS A 264 -21.27 19.66 15.46
CA LYS A 264 -21.61 20.90 14.76
C LYS A 264 -20.76 21.10 13.49
N ASN A 265 -19.46 20.85 13.58
CA ASN A 265 -18.54 20.99 12.45
C ASN A 265 -18.79 19.93 11.37
N ILE A 266 -19.10 18.69 11.75
CA ILE A 266 -19.50 17.63 10.81
C ILE A 266 -20.80 18.03 10.09
N LEU A 267 -21.83 18.48 10.81
CA LEU A 267 -23.09 18.90 10.20
C LEU A 267 -22.92 20.13 9.29
N THR A 268 -22.03 21.04 9.65
CA THR A 268 -21.66 22.17 8.79
C THR A 268 -21.03 21.68 7.48
N HIS A 269 -20.12 20.70 7.57
CA HIS A 269 -19.49 20.10 6.38
C HIS A 269 -20.53 19.41 5.48
N VAL A 270 -21.42 18.62 6.06
CA VAL A 270 -22.55 17.99 5.33
C VAL A 270 -23.39 19.05 4.60
N HIS A 271 -23.70 20.15 5.28
CA HIS A 271 -24.45 21.23 4.66
C HIS A 271 -23.71 21.88 3.48
N LEU A 272 -22.40 22.09 3.63
CA LEU A 272 -21.56 22.63 2.56
C LEU A 272 -21.49 21.68 1.36
N ILE A 273 -21.30 20.39 1.58
CA ILE A 273 -21.32 19.39 0.51
C ILE A 273 -22.66 19.43 -0.22
N ARG A 274 -23.79 19.42 0.50
CA ARG A 274 -25.12 19.45 -0.13
C ARG A 274 -25.40 20.71 -0.93
N ARG A 275 -24.92 21.86 -0.47
CA ARG A 275 -25.05 23.12 -1.20
C ARG A 275 -24.38 23.06 -2.56
N ASP A 276 -23.19 22.45 -2.60
CA ASP A 276 -22.34 22.43 -3.78
C ASP A 276 -22.57 21.17 -4.65
N LYS A 277 -23.47 20.26 -4.20
CA LYS A 277 -23.73 18.97 -4.84
C LYS A 277 -24.86 19.04 -5.86
N ALA A 278 -24.59 18.54 -7.06
CA ALA A 278 -25.56 18.51 -8.16
C ALA A 278 -26.37 17.22 -8.27
N ASP A 279 -26.02 16.17 -7.54
CA ASP A 279 -26.64 14.85 -7.63
C ASP A 279 -27.23 14.38 -6.30
N GLN A 280 -27.90 13.20 -6.34
CA GLN A 280 -28.60 12.63 -5.17
C GLN A 280 -27.83 11.48 -4.50
N ARG A 281 -26.54 11.30 -4.81
CA ARG A 281 -25.75 10.26 -4.18
C ARG A 281 -25.63 10.49 -2.66
N PRO A 282 -25.57 9.42 -1.84
CA PRO A 282 -25.31 9.55 -0.41
C PRO A 282 -23.97 10.28 -0.13
N ILE A 283 -23.92 11.00 0.98
CA ILE A 283 -22.73 11.73 1.41
C ILE A 283 -21.93 10.82 2.33
N MET A 284 -20.63 10.67 2.07
CA MET A 284 -19.70 9.99 2.96
C MET A 284 -18.80 11.00 3.65
N ILE A 285 -18.81 10.99 4.97
CA ILE A 285 -17.91 11.76 5.84
C ILE A 285 -16.88 10.83 6.45
N ALA A 286 -15.58 11.15 6.34
CA ALA A 286 -14.59 10.46 7.13
C ALA A 286 -14.44 11.09 8.51
N LEU A 287 -14.39 10.24 9.50
CA LEU A 287 -14.02 10.59 10.86
C LEU A 287 -13.03 9.54 11.38
N ASP A 288 -11.78 9.86 11.24
CA ASP A 288 -10.66 8.98 11.58
C ASP A 288 -9.76 9.64 12.62
N GLN A 289 -9.08 8.81 13.40
CA GLN A 289 -8.00 9.26 14.28
C GLN A 289 -6.80 9.77 13.47
N GLU A 290 -5.94 10.56 14.11
CA GLU A 290 -4.68 11.04 13.53
C GLU A 290 -3.61 9.93 13.52
N ASP A 291 -2.68 10.00 12.55
CA ASP A 291 -1.65 8.98 12.35
C ASP A 291 -0.52 8.98 13.40
N PRO A 292 0.01 10.15 13.85
CA PRO A 292 1.25 10.16 14.60
C PRO A 292 1.17 9.60 16.02
N ALA A 293 -0.01 9.28 16.53
CA ALA A 293 -0.14 8.85 17.90
C ALA A 293 0.41 7.43 18.11
N ILE A 294 1.54 7.34 18.76
CA ILE A 294 2.03 6.11 19.36
C ILE A 294 1.30 5.95 20.69
N GLY A 295 0.24 5.14 20.71
CA GLY A 295 -0.50 4.87 21.94
C GLY A 295 -2.00 5.15 21.88
N LYS A 296 -2.61 5.24 23.04
CA LYS A 296 -4.05 5.46 23.21
C LYS A 296 -4.48 6.88 22.82
N PHE A 297 -5.77 7.05 22.52
CA PHE A 297 -6.35 8.37 22.25
C PHE A 297 -6.19 9.35 23.42
N CYS A 298 -6.44 8.90 24.65
CA CYS A 298 -6.46 9.75 25.83
C CYS A 298 -6.34 8.92 27.11
N HIS A 299 -5.55 9.40 28.06
CA HIS A 299 -5.34 8.76 29.37
C HIS A 299 -6.17 9.39 30.50
N CYS A 300 -7.17 10.23 30.20
CA CYS A 300 -8.04 10.78 31.26
C CYS A 300 -9.02 9.70 31.77
N ASP A 301 -9.47 9.86 33.03
CA ASP A 301 -10.34 8.89 33.72
C ASP A 301 -11.63 8.57 32.93
N ALA A 302 -12.28 9.59 32.36
CA ALA A 302 -13.51 9.42 31.60
C ALA A 302 -13.29 8.57 30.32
N CYS A 303 -12.17 8.73 29.61
CA CYS A 303 -11.81 7.89 28.48
C CYS A 303 -11.47 6.47 28.94
N SER A 304 -10.78 6.31 30.07
CA SER A 304 -10.42 4.99 30.62
C SER A 304 -11.65 4.18 31.04
N VAL A 305 -12.69 4.82 31.57
CA VAL A 305 -13.98 4.16 31.89
C VAL A 305 -14.62 3.60 30.61
N LEU A 306 -14.65 4.37 29.53
CA LEU A 306 -15.21 3.94 28.25
C LEU A 306 -14.34 2.87 27.56
N GLU A 307 -13.02 2.93 27.70
CA GLU A 307 -12.12 1.88 27.26
C GLU A 307 -12.45 0.53 27.93
N GLN A 308 -12.63 0.55 29.25
CA GLN A 308 -13.02 -0.65 30.00
C GLN A 308 -14.41 -1.16 29.61
N HIS A 309 -15.36 -0.24 29.39
CA HIS A 309 -16.72 -0.59 28.98
C HIS A 309 -16.76 -1.31 27.65
N TYR A 310 -16.08 -0.76 26.65
CA TYR A 310 -16.02 -1.31 25.29
C TYR A 310 -14.92 -2.37 25.09
N GLN A 311 -14.07 -2.59 26.08
CA GLN A 311 -12.89 -3.48 26.01
C GLN A 311 -12.03 -3.19 24.76
N SER A 312 -11.87 -1.92 24.43
CA SER A 312 -11.10 -1.45 23.28
C SER A 312 -10.43 -0.11 23.61
N PRO A 313 -9.16 0.10 23.19
CA PRO A 313 -8.45 1.37 23.41
C PRO A 313 -9.20 2.60 22.89
N ALA A 314 -10.04 2.40 21.88
CA ALA A 314 -10.84 3.45 21.27
C ALA A 314 -12.26 3.58 21.87
N GLY A 315 -12.53 3.04 23.06
CA GLY A 315 -13.88 3.00 23.65
C GLY A 315 -14.60 4.35 23.65
N ALA A 316 -13.92 5.44 24.02
CA ALA A 316 -14.50 6.79 24.00
C ALA A 316 -14.84 7.28 22.58
N PHE A 317 -14.03 6.93 21.60
CA PHE A 317 -14.30 7.23 20.20
C PHE A 317 -15.51 6.46 19.68
N TYR A 318 -15.63 5.18 19.98
CA TYR A 318 -16.78 4.36 19.55
C TYR A 318 -18.07 4.81 20.21
N ASP A 319 -18.05 5.19 21.47
CA ASP A 319 -19.20 5.75 22.16
C ASP A 319 -19.73 7.00 21.45
N TYR A 320 -18.85 7.91 21.09
CA TYR A 320 -19.19 9.09 20.30
C TYR A 320 -19.67 8.72 18.89
N LEU A 321 -18.97 7.85 18.19
CA LEU A 321 -19.29 7.45 16.82
C LEU A 321 -20.67 6.80 16.71
N ILE A 322 -21.02 5.91 17.65
CA ILE A 322 -22.35 5.25 17.71
C ILE A 322 -23.45 6.30 17.92
N ALA A 323 -23.26 7.21 18.88
CA ALA A 323 -24.22 8.29 19.13
C ALA A 323 -24.40 9.19 17.90
N LEU A 324 -23.31 9.68 17.32
CA LEU A 324 -23.34 10.51 16.11
C LEU A 324 -24.07 9.82 14.96
N CYS A 325 -23.74 8.57 14.66
CA CYS A 325 -24.35 7.85 13.54
C CYS A 325 -25.81 7.50 13.78
N THR A 326 -26.20 7.27 15.03
CA THR A 326 -27.62 7.07 15.39
C THR A 326 -28.43 8.35 15.14
N ASP A 327 -27.89 9.50 15.53
CA ASP A 327 -28.54 10.81 15.32
C ASP A 327 -28.58 11.17 13.82
N LEU A 328 -27.48 10.96 13.09
CA LEU A 328 -27.43 11.16 11.65
C LEU A 328 -28.44 10.27 10.91
N LYS A 329 -28.56 9.02 11.27
CA LYS A 329 -29.50 8.10 10.63
C LYS A 329 -30.96 8.59 10.75
N SER A 330 -31.31 9.20 11.85
CA SER A 330 -32.67 9.73 12.09
C SER A 330 -32.92 11.09 11.42
N SER A 331 -31.88 11.94 11.32
CA SER A 331 -31.99 13.32 10.85
C SER A 331 -31.47 13.54 9.42
N GLN A 332 -30.55 12.70 8.94
CA GLN A 332 -29.77 12.82 7.71
C GLN A 332 -29.50 11.42 7.14
N ALA A 333 -30.55 10.68 6.78
CA ALA A 333 -30.48 9.26 6.42
C ALA A 333 -29.52 8.89 5.26
N ASP A 334 -29.18 9.87 4.41
CA ASP A 334 -28.24 9.75 3.31
C ASP A 334 -26.77 10.02 3.69
N VAL A 335 -26.50 10.34 4.99
CA VAL A 335 -25.14 10.60 5.47
C VAL A 335 -24.56 9.36 6.12
N TRP A 336 -23.39 8.98 5.65
CA TRP A 336 -22.61 7.85 6.10
C TRP A 336 -21.30 8.32 6.74
N ILE A 337 -20.88 7.66 7.80
CA ILE A 337 -19.56 7.90 8.41
C ILE A 337 -18.63 6.74 8.05
N LYS A 338 -17.53 7.06 7.43
CA LYS A 338 -16.41 6.15 7.21
C LYS A 338 -15.37 6.39 8.31
N THR A 339 -14.88 5.32 8.92
CA THR A 339 -13.78 5.35 9.88
C THR A 339 -12.78 4.24 9.61
N ILE A 340 -11.53 4.37 10.12
CA ILE A 340 -10.49 3.36 9.96
C ILE A 340 -10.35 2.51 11.22
N GLY A 341 -10.23 1.20 11.04
CA GLY A 341 -9.78 0.25 12.06
C GLY A 341 -8.26 0.10 11.97
N TYR A 342 -7.51 0.98 12.63
CA TYR A 342 -6.08 1.19 12.39
C TYR A 342 -5.29 1.17 13.70
N ARG A 343 -4.19 0.39 13.74
CA ARG A 343 -3.35 0.12 14.92
C ARG A 343 -4.09 -0.52 16.11
N LYS A 344 -3.48 -1.54 16.71
CA LYS A 344 -4.02 -2.27 17.87
C LYS A 344 -4.18 -1.38 19.11
N THR A 345 -3.32 -0.39 19.24
CA THR A 345 -3.39 0.60 20.33
C THR A 345 -4.49 1.64 20.14
N GLN A 346 -5.17 1.66 19.02
CA GLN A 346 -6.19 2.63 18.65
C GLN A 346 -7.51 1.94 18.26
N THR A 347 -7.84 1.93 16.95
CA THR A 347 -9.17 1.51 16.46
C THR A 347 -9.20 0.14 15.80
N GLN A 348 -8.10 -0.60 15.72
CA GLN A 348 -8.09 -1.91 15.07
C GLN A 348 -8.90 -2.95 15.84
N ILE A 349 -8.87 -2.89 17.18
CA ILE A 349 -9.63 -3.80 18.05
C ILE A 349 -11.10 -3.37 18.09
N PRO A 350 -12.04 -4.20 17.61
CA PRO A 350 -13.45 -3.86 17.63
C PRO A 350 -13.98 -3.74 19.07
N PRO A 351 -14.94 -2.84 19.32
CA PRO A 351 -15.54 -2.72 20.65
C PRO A 351 -16.36 -3.97 20.99
N LYS A 352 -16.36 -4.32 22.25
CA LYS A 352 -17.27 -5.32 22.78
C LYS A 352 -18.66 -4.71 22.96
N MET A 353 -19.62 -5.19 22.20
CA MET A 353 -21.02 -4.79 22.29
C MET A 353 -21.83 -5.84 23.05
N PRO A 354 -22.97 -5.46 23.66
CA PRO A 354 -23.93 -6.43 24.17
C PRO A 354 -24.34 -7.42 23.06
N GLU A 355 -24.71 -8.64 23.46
CA GLU A 355 -25.09 -9.68 22.50
C GLU A 355 -26.25 -9.22 21.59
N GLY A 356 -26.11 -9.41 20.30
CA GLY A 356 -27.09 -9.01 19.28
C GLY A 356 -27.10 -7.52 18.93
N VAL A 357 -26.36 -6.67 19.65
CA VAL A 357 -26.27 -5.24 19.35
C VAL A 357 -25.21 -5.02 18.27
N LYS A 358 -25.60 -4.32 17.20
CA LYS A 358 -24.74 -3.95 16.07
C LYS A 358 -24.53 -2.44 16.03
N PHE A 359 -23.54 -2.01 15.29
CA PHE A 359 -23.36 -0.60 14.95
C PHE A 359 -24.53 -0.09 14.11
N PRO A 360 -24.81 1.22 14.12
CA PRO A 360 -25.69 1.84 13.14
C PRO A 360 -25.26 1.47 11.71
N ASN A 361 -26.22 1.18 10.83
CA ASN A 361 -25.91 0.68 9.49
C ASN A 361 -25.38 1.75 8.50
N ASN A 362 -25.17 2.96 8.95
CA ASN A 362 -24.52 4.04 8.20
C ASN A 362 -23.05 4.26 8.63
N ILE A 363 -22.42 3.24 9.20
CA ILE A 363 -20.99 3.24 9.52
C ILE A 363 -20.26 2.27 8.57
N ILE A 364 -19.24 2.78 7.92
CA ILE A 364 -18.27 2.00 7.13
C ILE A 364 -16.97 1.94 7.93
N VAL A 365 -16.46 0.73 8.18
CA VAL A 365 -15.18 0.51 8.84
C VAL A 365 -14.16 0.04 7.83
N VAL A 366 -13.15 0.86 7.56
CA VAL A 366 -12.00 0.48 6.73
C VAL A 366 -10.95 -0.15 7.64
N TYR A 367 -10.90 -1.46 7.63
CA TYR A 367 -10.00 -2.25 8.44
C TYR A 367 -8.61 -2.31 7.82
N CYS A 368 -7.60 -1.78 8.51
CA CYS A 368 -6.23 -1.68 8.06
C CYS A 368 -5.36 -2.79 8.67
N SER A 369 -4.72 -3.61 7.84
CA SER A 369 -3.82 -4.68 8.27
C SER A 369 -2.38 -4.21 8.44
N VAL A 370 -2.17 -2.99 8.94
CA VAL A 370 -0.88 -2.28 8.97
C VAL A 370 0.18 -2.91 9.90
N GLU A 371 -0.24 -3.68 10.89
CA GLU A 371 0.67 -4.33 11.85
C GLU A 371 0.96 -5.80 11.52
N ASP A 372 0.61 -6.22 10.31
CA ASP A 372 0.86 -7.58 9.86
C ASP A 372 2.34 -7.84 9.58
N VAL A 373 2.72 -9.09 9.79
CA VAL A 373 3.94 -9.66 9.21
C VAL A 373 3.67 -9.94 7.74
N ILE A 374 4.23 -9.12 6.84
CA ILE A 374 3.81 -9.08 5.43
C ILE A 374 4.23 -10.28 4.59
N ASN A 375 5.18 -11.08 5.04
CA ASN A 375 5.57 -12.34 4.39
C ASN A 375 4.83 -13.57 4.95
N LYS A 376 3.79 -13.37 5.77
CA LYS A 376 2.94 -14.40 6.37
C LYS A 376 1.47 -14.11 6.15
N THR A 377 0.67 -15.16 6.00
CA THR A 377 -0.78 -15.05 5.79
C THR A 377 -1.54 -14.78 7.09
N TRP A 378 -2.82 -14.46 7.00
CA TRP A 378 -3.70 -14.41 8.19
C TRP A 378 -3.99 -15.77 8.84
N GLN A 379 -3.56 -16.87 8.20
CA GLN A 379 -3.61 -18.21 8.80
C GLN A 379 -2.44 -18.46 9.76
N ASP A 380 -1.36 -17.70 9.61
CA ASP A 380 -0.19 -17.82 10.47
C ASP A 380 -0.48 -17.24 11.87
N PRO A 381 0.08 -17.87 12.95
CA PRO A 381 -0.13 -17.40 14.32
C PRO A 381 0.21 -15.92 14.54
N GLU A 382 1.23 -15.40 13.87
CA GLU A 382 1.68 -14.03 14.00
C GLU A 382 0.65 -13.00 13.49
N ASN A 383 -0.19 -13.39 12.51
CA ASN A 383 -1.23 -12.54 11.95
C ASN A 383 -2.66 -12.96 12.37
N ALA A 384 -2.80 -13.99 13.20
CA ALA A 384 -4.11 -14.53 13.58
C ALA A 384 -5.00 -13.51 14.29
N GLU A 385 -4.42 -12.63 15.10
CA GLU A 385 -5.16 -11.58 15.81
C GLU A 385 -5.77 -10.56 14.82
N THR A 386 -5.03 -10.17 13.78
CA THR A 386 -5.53 -9.30 12.71
C THR A 386 -6.80 -9.89 12.08
N TYR A 387 -6.79 -11.17 11.75
CA TYR A 387 -7.97 -11.82 11.20
C TYR A 387 -9.13 -11.94 12.19
N GLN A 388 -8.84 -12.18 13.47
CA GLN A 388 -9.85 -12.20 14.52
C GLN A 388 -10.53 -10.83 14.69
N ASN A 389 -9.75 -9.75 14.65
CA ASN A 389 -10.26 -8.39 14.74
C ASN A 389 -11.13 -8.04 13.51
N LEU A 390 -10.70 -8.41 12.30
CA LEU A 390 -11.50 -8.25 11.08
C LEU A 390 -12.87 -8.95 11.23
N ARG A 391 -12.88 -10.21 11.68
CA ARG A 391 -14.11 -10.96 11.93
C ARG A 391 -14.97 -10.34 13.03
N GLY A 392 -14.32 -9.73 14.02
CA GLY A 392 -15.01 -8.98 15.08
C GLY A 392 -15.77 -7.78 14.50
N TRP A 393 -15.12 -7.00 13.64
CA TRP A 393 -15.75 -5.89 12.94
C TRP A 393 -16.90 -6.33 12.03
N ALA A 394 -16.72 -7.39 11.26
CA ALA A 394 -17.78 -7.93 10.38
C ALA A 394 -19.02 -8.45 11.13
N LYS A 395 -18.92 -8.73 12.43
CA LYS A 395 -20.08 -9.04 13.27
C LYS A 395 -20.85 -7.78 13.67
N LEU A 396 -20.19 -6.62 13.74
CA LEU A 396 -20.77 -5.36 14.20
C LEU A 396 -21.43 -4.57 13.07
N THR A 397 -20.84 -4.60 11.87
CA THR A 397 -21.39 -3.93 10.70
C THR A 397 -21.21 -4.78 9.44
N PRO A 398 -22.16 -4.76 8.48
CA PRO A 398 -21.96 -5.39 7.17
C PRO A 398 -21.02 -4.59 6.25
N HIS A 399 -20.70 -3.35 6.61
CA HIS A 399 -19.91 -2.43 5.79
C HIS A 399 -18.46 -2.39 6.28
N VAL A 400 -17.76 -3.52 6.13
CA VAL A 400 -16.34 -3.64 6.44
C VAL A 400 -15.56 -3.65 5.12
N TRP A 401 -14.67 -2.68 4.97
CA TRP A 401 -13.73 -2.58 3.86
C TRP A 401 -12.35 -2.96 4.39
N VAL A 402 -11.55 -3.66 3.60
CA VAL A 402 -10.22 -4.11 4.03
C VAL A 402 -9.16 -3.34 3.27
N TRP A 403 -8.34 -2.60 3.98
CA TRP A 403 -7.16 -1.94 3.44
C TRP A 403 -5.94 -2.84 3.63
N ASN A 404 -5.47 -3.41 2.55
CA ASN A 404 -4.35 -4.35 2.52
C ASN A 404 -3.03 -3.66 2.20
N TYR A 405 -1.98 -4.21 2.80
CA TYR A 405 -0.60 -3.78 2.63
C TYR A 405 0.23 -4.98 2.15
N TYR A 406 0.24 -5.22 0.85
CA TYR A 406 1.02 -6.34 0.26
C TYR A 406 2.43 -5.92 -0.16
N LEU A 407 2.77 -4.64 -0.06
CA LEU A 407 4.13 -4.14 -0.19
C LEU A 407 4.54 -3.51 1.14
N TYR A 408 5.81 -3.61 1.48
CA TYR A 408 6.33 -2.84 2.60
C TYR A 408 6.72 -1.42 2.14
N SER A 409 6.51 -0.43 3.02
CA SER A 409 6.59 0.99 2.65
C SER A 409 7.92 1.65 2.94
N ALA A 410 8.88 0.94 3.51
CA ALA A 410 10.11 1.53 4.06
C ALA A 410 11.10 2.12 3.04
N GLY A 411 10.64 2.62 1.91
CA GLY A 411 11.44 3.44 0.99
C GLY A 411 12.51 2.71 0.21
N LEU A 412 12.79 1.44 0.49
CA LEU A 412 13.79 0.62 -0.16
C LEU A 412 13.10 -0.52 -0.88
N LEU A 413 12.90 -0.38 -2.17
CA LEU A 413 12.25 -1.37 -3.03
C LEU A 413 13.16 -2.58 -3.25
N MET A 414 13.24 -3.45 -2.26
CA MET A 414 13.94 -4.71 -2.38
C MET A 414 13.10 -5.71 -3.18
N PRO A 415 13.72 -6.69 -3.85
CA PRO A 415 12.98 -7.80 -4.44
C PRO A 415 12.11 -8.48 -3.39
N PHE A 416 10.80 -8.36 -3.53
CA PHE A 416 9.83 -8.93 -2.59
C PHE A 416 8.56 -9.33 -3.33
N SER A 417 8.02 -10.49 -3.00
CA SER A 417 6.76 -10.98 -3.53
C SER A 417 5.99 -11.73 -2.44
N ASN A 418 4.67 -11.55 -2.41
CA ASN A 418 3.75 -12.21 -1.49
C ASN A 418 2.39 -12.48 -2.14
N MET A 419 2.40 -12.89 -3.40
CA MET A 419 1.18 -13.17 -4.18
C MET A 419 0.32 -14.27 -3.57
N GLU A 420 0.95 -15.30 -2.98
CA GLU A 420 0.23 -16.37 -2.28
C GLU A 420 -0.49 -15.83 -1.03
N ARG A 421 0.17 -14.98 -0.25
CA ARG A 421 -0.47 -14.27 0.86
C ARG A 421 -1.69 -13.51 0.37
N MET A 422 -1.55 -12.72 -0.68
CA MET A 422 -2.65 -11.94 -1.26
C MET A 422 -3.84 -12.85 -1.60
N ALA A 423 -3.59 -13.95 -2.30
CA ALA A 423 -4.65 -14.89 -2.70
C ALA A 423 -5.36 -15.55 -1.51
N ILE A 424 -4.62 -15.87 -0.45
CA ILE A 424 -5.17 -16.46 0.78
C ILE A 424 -5.96 -15.41 1.58
N ASP A 425 -5.35 -14.26 1.84
CA ASP A 425 -5.94 -13.21 2.68
C ASP A 425 -7.19 -12.61 2.02
N MET A 426 -7.24 -12.45 0.70
CA MET A 426 -8.45 -11.99 0.01
C MET A 426 -9.60 -12.99 0.11
N ARG A 427 -9.33 -14.31 0.01
CA ARG A 427 -10.36 -15.34 0.28
C ARG A 427 -10.85 -15.27 1.72
N MET A 428 -9.94 -15.05 2.67
CA MET A 428 -10.29 -14.90 4.07
C MET A 428 -11.09 -13.62 4.34
N ALA A 429 -10.75 -12.51 3.68
CA ALA A 429 -11.52 -11.26 3.74
C ALA A 429 -12.96 -11.45 3.25
N LYS A 430 -13.13 -12.09 2.09
CA LYS A 430 -14.44 -12.48 1.54
C LYS A 430 -15.22 -13.38 2.52
N ALA A 431 -14.56 -14.41 3.06
CA ALA A 431 -15.17 -15.33 4.02
C ALA A 431 -15.54 -14.64 5.35
N ALA A 432 -14.83 -13.59 5.73
CA ALA A 432 -15.20 -12.75 6.89
C ALA A 432 -16.38 -11.82 6.61
N GLY A 433 -16.80 -11.66 5.36
CA GLY A 433 -17.90 -10.77 4.96
C GLY A 433 -17.44 -9.34 4.61
N ALA A 434 -16.19 -9.14 4.22
CA ALA A 434 -15.72 -7.84 3.75
C ALA A 434 -16.49 -7.44 2.47
N GLU A 435 -17.00 -6.20 2.46
CA GLU A 435 -17.73 -5.62 1.33
C GLU A 435 -16.78 -5.08 0.26
N ALA A 436 -15.63 -4.60 0.69
CA ALA A 436 -14.64 -3.97 -0.16
C ALA A 436 -13.21 -4.37 0.19
N VAL A 437 -12.32 -4.19 -0.79
CA VAL A 437 -10.88 -4.31 -0.61
C VAL A 437 -10.17 -3.11 -1.23
N GLN A 438 -9.13 -2.63 -0.53
CA GLN A 438 -8.25 -1.55 -0.97
C GLN A 438 -6.81 -2.03 -0.88
N LEU A 439 -5.99 -1.70 -1.87
CA LEU A 439 -4.56 -1.99 -1.90
C LEU A 439 -3.76 -0.71 -1.69
N GLU A 440 -2.92 -0.69 -0.65
CA GLU A 440 -1.86 0.31 -0.51
C GLU A 440 -0.75 0.03 -1.52
N LEU A 441 -0.33 1.04 -2.26
CA LEU A 441 0.68 0.92 -3.31
C LEU A 441 1.69 2.05 -3.28
N TYR A 442 2.94 1.67 -3.54
CA TYR A 442 4.04 2.60 -3.84
C TYR A 442 4.58 2.30 -5.24
N PRO A 443 4.57 3.25 -6.16
CA PRO A 443 4.64 2.99 -7.61
C PRO A 443 6.02 2.76 -8.21
N GLU A 444 7.08 2.67 -7.44
CA GLU A 444 8.44 2.78 -7.98
C GLU A 444 9.17 1.45 -8.17
N ASP A 445 8.48 0.32 -8.07
CA ASP A 445 9.05 -1.02 -8.03
C ASP A 445 8.63 -1.86 -9.24
N GLY A 446 9.53 -2.69 -9.74
CA GLY A 446 9.26 -3.58 -10.85
C GLY A 446 8.24 -4.68 -10.58
N PHE A 447 7.95 -4.99 -9.31
CA PHE A 447 6.89 -5.92 -8.90
C PHE A 447 5.51 -5.26 -8.84
N THR A 448 5.44 -3.95 -8.70
CA THR A 448 4.16 -3.23 -8.53
C THR A 448 3.14 -3.49 -9.64
N PRO A 449 3.50 -3.45 -10.94
CA PRO A 449 2.54 -3.72 -12.00
C PRO A 449 1.96 -5.14 -11.94
N LEU A 450 2.77 -6.13 -11.61
CA LEU A 450 2.32 -7.51 -11.43
C LEU A 450 1.39 -7.64 -10.23
N LEU A 451 1.78 -7.05 -9.10
CA LEU A 451 0.99 -7.06 -7.87
C LEU A 451 -0.40 -6.46 -8.12
N GLN A 452 -0.48 -5.32 -8.80
CA GLN A 452 -1.74 -4.69 -9.17
C GLN A 452 -2.60 -5.57 -10.05
N TYR A 453 -2.02 -6.13 -11.10
CA TYR A 453 -2.74 -7.00 -12.03
C TYR A 453 -3.35 -8.21 -11.30
N VAL A 454 -2.55 -8.91 -10.48
CA VAL A 454 -3.03 -10.06 -9.71
C VAL A 454 -4.07 -9.64 -8.68
N TYR A 455 -3.85 -8.51 -7.99
CA TYR A 455 -4.82 -7.96 -7.04
C TYR A 455 -6.18 -7.68 -7.70
N LEU A 456 -6.19 -7.04 -8.86
CA LEU A 456 -7.44 -6.72 -9.56
C LEU A 456 -8.19 -7.98 -9.99
N LYS A 457 -7.47 -8.99 -10.49
CA LYS A 457 -8.07 -10.29 -10.85
C LYS A 457 -8.66 -10.99 -9.63
N LEU A 458 -7.92 -11.05 -8.53
CA LEU A 458 -8.38 -11.66 -7.29
C LEU A 458 -9.50 -10.86 -6.62
N SER A 459 -9.49 -9.53 -6.72
CA SER A 459 -10.58 -8.72 -6.16
C SER A 459 -11.90 -8.95 -6.88
N GLN A 460 -11.86 -9.31 -8.16
CA GLN A 460 -13.03 -9.68 -8.93
C GLN A 460 -13.45 -11.13 -8.65
N ASP A 461 -12.49 -12.06 -8.63
CA ASP A 461 -12.72 -13.47 -8.33
C ASP A 461 -11.60 -14.04 -7.47
N THR A 462 -11.84 -14.12 -6.15
CA THR A 462 -10.88 -14.64 -5.17
C THR A 462 -10.54 -16.12 -5.38
N ASP A 463 -11.37 -16.87 -6.09
CA ASP A 463 -11.20 -18.30 -6.33
C ASP A 463 -10.49 -18.58 -7.67
N SER A 464 -10.20 -17.53 -8.46
CA SER A 464 -9.46 -17.66 -9.72
C SER A 464 -8.02 -18.15 -9.49
N ASP A 465 -7.46 -18.81 -10.50
CA ASP A 465 -6.07 -19.29 -10.46
C ASP A 465 -5.06 -18.13 -10.58
N TRP A 466 -4.67 -17.59 -9.43
CA TRP A 466 -3.71 -16.49 -9.36
C TRP A 466 -2.34 -16.83 -9.99
N LYS A 467 -1.93 -18.10 -10.01
CA LYS A 467 -0.68 -18.51 -10.67
C LYS A 467 -0.78 -18.36 -12.18
N SER A 468 -1.95 -18.67 -12.74
CA SER A 468 -2.19 -18.43 -14.18
C SER A 468 -2.19 -16.93 -14.50
N HIS A 469 -2.68 -16.08 -13.60
CA HIS A 469 -2.60 -14.62 -13.78
C HIS A 469 -1.15 -14.13 -13.80
N VAL A 470 -0.29 -14.59 -12.90
CA VAL A 470 1.16 -14.28 -12.93
C VAL A 470 1.78 -14.68 -14.27
N ARG A 471 1.52 -15.91 -14.73
CA ARG A 471 2.03 -16.41 -16.02
C ARG A 471 1.56 -15.54 -17.19
N ARG A 472 0.27 -15.27 -17.29
CA ARG A 472 -0.29 -14.43 -18.38
C ARG A 472 0.28 -13.02 -18.37
N PHE A 473 0.48 -12.44 -17.19
CA PHE A 473 1.16 -11.14 -17.07
C PHE A 473 2.59 -11.23 -17.59
N CYS A 474 3.36 -12.23 -17.18
CA CYS A 474 4.74 -12.42 -17.63
C CYS A 474 4.84 -12.60 -19.15
N GLU A 475 3.95 -13.42 -19.74
CA GLU A 475 3.91 -13.62 -21.19
C GLU A 475 3.71 -12.31 -21.97
N CYS A 476 2.83 -11.43 -21.48
CA CYS A 476 2.62 -10.14 -22.09
C CYS A 476 3.74 -9.15 -21.83
N GLN A 477 4.18 -9.07 -20.58
CA GLN A 477 5.10 -8.02 -20.12
C GLN A 477 6.54 -8.26 -20.61
N TYR A 478 6.97 -9.52 -20.61
CA TYR A 478 8.35 -9.91 -20.83
C TYR A 478 8.57 -10.74 -22.10
N GLY A 479 7.53 -11.00 -22.89
CA GLY A 479 7.62 -11.65 -24.20
C GLY A 479 8.51 -12.90 -24.20
N PRO A 480 9.61 -12.92 -25.01
CA PRO A 480 10.51 -14.08 -25.08
C PRO A 480 11.22 -14.38 -23.76
N SER A 481 11.29 -13.43 -22.84
CA SER A 481 11.92 -13.57 -21.51
C SER A 481 10.94 -14.05 -20.43
N ALA A 482 9.66 -14.25 -20.75
CA ALA A 482 8.58 -14.51 -19.81
C ALA A 482 8.85 -15.70 -18.87
N ALA A 483 9.35 -16.82 -19.40
CA ALA A 483 9.60 -18.01 -18.59
C ALA A 483 10.67 -17.79 -17.51
N ILE A 484 11.71 -17.00 -17.81
CA ILE A 484 12.76 -16.66 -16.85
C ILE A 484 12.26 -15.64 -15.85
N ALA A 485 11.47 -14.65 -16.30
CA ALA A 485 10.84 -13.66 -15.42
C ALA A 485 9.88 -14.35 -14.43
N GLU A 486 9.02 -15.25 -14.89
CA GLU A 486 8.14 -16.04 -14.03
C GLU A 486 8.96 -16.86 -13.01
N LYS A 487 10.03 -17.54 -13.44
CA LYS A 487 10.93 -18.27 -12.55
C LYS A 487 11.54 -17.37 -11.48
N TYR A 488 12.04 -16.19 -11.86
CA TYR A 488 12.59 -15.22 -10.92
C TYR A 488 11.56 -14.79 -9.87
N ILE A 489 10.34 -14.47 -10.30
CA ILE A 489 9.25 -14.06 -9.41
C ILE A 489 8.93 -15.17 -8.40
N TRP A 490 8.85 -16.43 -8.84
CA TRP A 490 8.61 -17.57 -7.95
C TRP A 490 9.75 -17.85 -6.98
N GLU A 491 10.99 -17.66 -7.42
CA GLU A 491 12.14 -17.80 -6.51
C GLU A 491 12.16 -16.68 -5.46
N VAL A 492 11.84 -15.44 -5.82
CA VAL A 492 11.69 -14.33 -4.86
C VAL A 492 10.52 -14.60 -3.90
N GLU A 493 9.36 -15.02 -4.41
CA GLU A 493 8.19 -15.41 -3.59
C GLU A 493 8.54 -16.48 -2.55
N THR A 494 9.27 -17.49 -2.96
CA THR A 494 9.71 -18.58 -2.07
C THR A 494 10.75 -18.10 -1.06
N ALA A 495 11.74 -17.33 -1.53
CA ALA A 495 12.84 -16.87 -0.71
C ALA A 495 12.38 -15.84 0.36
N SER A 496 11.46 -14.95 0.03
CA SER A 496 10.96 -13.93 0.96
C SER A 496 10.28 -14.50 2.22
N LYS A 497 9.81 -15.75 2.13
CA LYS A 497 9.23 -16.49 3.28
C LYS A 497 10.29 -17.01 4.27
N THR A 498 11.57 -17.03 3.86
CA THR A 498 12.68 -17.59 4.64
C THR A 498 13.48 -16.55 5.42
N GLY A 499 13.00 -15.29 5.49
CA GLY A 499 13.64 -14.26 6.31
C GLY A 499 13.81 -14.69 7.77
N LYS A 500 14.98 -14.45 8.35
CA LYS A 500 15.31 -14.84 9.74
C LYS A 500 14.52 -14.06 10.79
N LYS A 501 13.96 -12.91 10.42
CA LYS A 501 13.06 -12.11 11.26
C LYS A 501 11.76 -11.85 10.52
N ASN A 502 10.71 -11.60 11.28
CA ASN A 502 9.43 -11.14 10.73
C ASN A 502 9.60 -9.81 9.99
N MET A 503 8.91 -9.69 8.87
CA MET A 503 8.95 -8.49 8.05
C MET A 503 7.71 -7.63 8.33
N ALA A 504 7.90 -6.48 8.96
CA ALA A 504 6.85 -5.49 9.16
C ALA A 504 6.56 -4.71 7.88
N ILE A 505 5.36 -4.15 7.76
CA ILE A 505 4.96 -3.28 6.65
C ILE A 505 5.87 -2.05 6.59
N ILE A 506 6.11 -1.41 7.73
CA ILE A 506 7.06 -0.31 7.87
C ILE A 506 8.35 -0.89 8.47
N HIS A 507 9.39 -0.99 7.66
CA HIS A 507 10.69 -1.45 8.10
C HIS A 507 11.66 -0.27 8.11
N PRO A 508 12.29 0.10 9.26
CA PRO A 508 13.10 1.30 9.37
C PRO A 508 14.38 1.24 8.54
N SER A 509 14.87 0.03 8.26
CA SER A 509 16.11 -0.18 7.49
C SER A 509 16.11 -1.52 6.79
N VAL A 510 17.02 -1.69 5.81
CA VAL A 510 17.27 -3.00 5.18
C VAL A 510 18.16 -3.85 6.07
N ASP A 511 17.54 -4.73 6.84
CA ASP A 511 18.22 -5.71 7.68
C ASP A 511 18.54 -6.98 6.84
N PHE A 512 19.68 -6.96 6.16
CA PHE A 512 20.14 -8.09 5.34
C PHE A 512 20.49 -9.35 6.15
N GLU A 513 20.64 -9.26 7.45
CA GLU A 513 20.92 -10.42 8.31
C GLU A 513 19.66 -10.97 8.98
N GLY A 514 18.58 -10.17 9.01
CA GLY A 514 17.28 -10.54 9.57
C GLY A 514 16.18 -10.68 8.53
N ALA A 515 15.33 -9.68 8.40
CA ALA A 515 14.13 -9.72 7.56
C ALA A 515 14.44 -9.94 6.06
N PHE A 516 15.52 -9.35 5.56
CA PHE A 516 15.97 -9.47 4.18
C PHE A 516 17.11 -10.50 3.99
N SER A 517 17.31 -11.43 4.92
CA SER A 517 18.39 -12.44 4.84
C SER A 517 18.28 -13.38 3.64
N TYR A 518 17.10 -13.48 3.04
CA TYR A 518 16.89 -14.19 1.78
C TYR A 518 17.59 -13.52 0.58
N LEU A 519 17.93 -12.23 0.66
CA LEU A 519 18.78 -11.52 -0.31
C LEU A 519 20.24 -11.86 -0.05
N SER A 520 20.54 -13.16 -0.07
CA SER A 520 21.89 -13.69 0.10
C SER A 520 22.74 -13.37 -1.15
N VAL A 521 24.06 -13.40 -0.97
CA VAL A 521 25.02 -13.21 -2.07
C VAL A 521 24.75 -14.18 -3.22
N ASP A 522 24.46 -15.46 -2.91
CA ASP A 522 24.21 -16.50 -3.92
C ASP A 522 22.88 -16.27 -4.65
N ASN A 523 21.82 -15.88 -3.95
CA ASN A 523 20.53 -15.58 -4.57
C ASN A 523 20.65 -14.39 -5.51
N ILE A 524 21.26 -13.29 -5.05
CA ILE A 524 21.45 -12.10 -5.87
C ILE A 524 22.27 -12.41 -7.10
N ALA A 525 23.41 -13.12 -6.96
CA ALA A 525 24.26 -13.48 -8.09
C ALA A 525 23.53 -14.36 -9.12
N ARG A 526 22.75 -15.33 -8.67
CA ARG A 526 21.94 -16.20 -9.54
C ARG A 526 20.87 -15.39 -10.27
N TRP A 527 20.15 -14.53 -9.58
CA TRP A 527 19.09 -13.71 -10.16
C TRP A 527 19.63 -12.66 -11.14
N GLN A 528 20.79 -12.06 -10.88
CA GLN A 528 21.43 -11.16 -11.83
C GLN A 528 21.72 -11.86 -13.17
N LYS A 529 22.15 -13.13 -13.15
CA LYS A 529 22.34 -13.92 -14.37
C LYS A 529 21.04 -14.20 -15.12
N TYR A 530 19.90 -14.32 -14.40
CA TYR A 530 18.59 -14.43 -15.07
C TYR A 530 18.28 -13.17 -15.85
N PHE A 531 18.56 -11.99 -15.31
CA PHE A 531 18.35 -10.73 -16.01
C PHE A 531 19.26 -10.53 -17.21
N ASP A 532 20.50 -11.00 -17.16
CA ASP A 532 21.39 -10.99 -18.30
C ASP A 532 20.84 -11.87 -19.44
N GLU A 533 20.34 -13.05 -19.11
CA GLU A 533 19.71 -13.95 -20.09
C GLU A 533 18.38 -13.36 -20.62
N MET A 534 17.56 -12.77 -19.75
CA MET A 534 16.33 -12.09 -20.19
C MET A 534 16.60 -10.96 -21.17
N ASN A 535 17.62 -10.14 -20.90
CA ASN A 535 18.02 -9.07 -21.82
C ASN A 535 18.58 -9.61 -23.15
N ARG A 536 19.30 -10.74 -23.13
CA ARG A 536 19.78 -11.42 -24.33
C ARG A 536 18.61 -11.94 -25.19
N LEU A 537 17.60 -12.55 -24.55
CA LEU A 537 16.39 -13.04 -25.24
C LEU A 537 15.55 -11.90 -25.81
N ALA A 538 15.58 -10.74 -25.17
CA ALA A 538 14.87 -9.54 -25.60
C ALA A 538 15.64 -8.70 -26.63
N GLU A 539 16.76 -9.22 -27.20
CA GLU A 539 17.54 -8.49 -28.18
C GLU A 539 16.70 -8.13 -29.41
N GLY A 540 16.69 -6.85 -29.78
CA GLY A 540 15.83 -6.31 -30.85
C GLY A 540 14.42 -5.92 -30.41
N ASP A 541 14.00 -6.19 -29.17
CA ASP A 541 12.72 -5.77 -28.59
C ASP A 541 12.96 -4.77 -27.43
N GLU A 542 13.03 -3.50 -27.78
CA GLU A 542 13.30 -2.42 -26.81
C GLU A 542 12.22 -2.30 -25.72
N ARG A 543 10.98 -2.64 -26.04
CA ARG A 543 9.89 -2.65 -25.05
C ARG A 543 10.13 -3.72 -24.00
N THR A 544 10.40 -4.94 -24.42
CA THR A 544 10.70 -6.06 -23.50
C THR A 544 11.94 -5.77 -22.67
N LYS A 545 13.02 -5.24 -23.27
CA LYS A 545 14.23 -4.83 -22.51
C LYS A 545 13.91 -3.81 -21.44
N LYS A 546 13.11 -2.79 -21.75
CA LYS A 546 12.71 -1.77 -20.79
C LYS A 546 11.96 -2.37 -19.61
N ASN A 547 10.99 -3.26 -19.88
CA ASN A 547 10.21 -3.94 -18.85
C ASN A 547 11.07 -4.88 -17.99
N VAL A 548 12.00 -5.61 -18.59
CA VAL A 548 12.98 -6.46 -17.90
C VAL A 548 13.86 -5.61 -16.98
N ASN A 549 14.35 -4.47 -17.46
CA ASN A 549 15.19 -3.58 -16.66
C ASN A 549 14.39 -2.90 -15.52
N LEU A 550 13.11 -2.62 -15.72
CA LEU A 550 12.25 -2.13 -14.66
C LEU A 550 12.10 -3.18 -13.53
N LEU A 551 11.90 -4.45 -13.89
CA LEU A 551 11.85 -5.55 -12.91
C LEU A 551 13.21 -5.74 -12.21
N ARG A 552 14.35 -5.56 -12.96
CA ARG A 552 15.71 -5.68 -12.41
C ARG A 552 16.04 -4.61 -11.38
N LYS A 553 15.41 -3.45 -11.44
CA LYS A 553 15.74 -2.28 -10.62
C LYS A 553 15.81 -2.59 -9.12
N SER A 554 14.86 -3.32 -8.56
CA SER A 554 14.87 -3.72 -7.16
C SER A 554 16.04 -4.66 -6.84
N LEU A 555 16.40 -5.56 -7.75
CA LEU A 555 17.55 -6.43 -7.60
C LEU A 555 18.86 -5.65 -7.68
N ASP A 556 18.97 -4.67 -8.56
CA ASP A 556 20.15 -3.79 -8.64
C ASP A 556 20.31 -2.97 -7.35
N ILE A 557 19.23 -2.51 -6.74
CA ILE A 557 19.26 -1.87 -5.42
C ILE A 557 19.81 -2.84 -4.36
N ALA A 558 19.30 -4.07 -4.29
CA ALA A 558 19.81 -5.09 -3.37
C ALA A 558 21.29 -5.44 -3.64
N THR A 559 21.69 -5.44 -4.91
CA THR A 559 23.08 -5.66 -5.34
C THR A 559 24.01 -4.59 -4.78
N MET A 560 23.61 -3.32 -4.82
CA MET A 560 24.41 -2.23 -4.22
C MET A 560 24.58 -2.46 -2.71
N GLY A 561 23.52 -2.82 -2.00
CA GLY A 561 23.57 -3.06 -0.55
C GLY A 561 24.42 -4.29 -0.15
N ARG A 562 24.61 -5.25 -1.06
CA ARG A 562 25.43 -6.47 -0.83
C ARG A 562 26.73 -6.48 -1.62
N TRP A 563 27.15 -5.34 -2.17
CA TRP A 563 28.28 -5.27 -3.14
C TRP A 563 29.56 -5.95 -2.68
N HIS A 564 30.05 -5.65 -1.47
CA HIS A 564 31.31 -6.21 -0.97
C HIS A 564 31.29 -7.74 -0.93
N GLY A 565 30.20 -8.31 -0.44
CA GLY A 565 30.02 -9.77 -0.40
C GLY A 565 29.97 -10.38 -1.79
N LEU A 566 29.28 -9.72 -2.72
CA LEU A 566 29.15 -10.14 -4.12
C LEU A 566 30.49 -10.05 -4.87
N ALA A 567 31.22 -8.94 -4.77
CA ALA A 567 32.51 -8.75 -5.39
C ALA A 567 33.56 -9.73 -4.84
N LYS A 568 33.49 -10.07 -3.54
CA LYS A 568 34.36 -11.07 -2.94
C LYS A 568 34.05 -12.50 -3.39
N ALA A 569 32.74 -12.87 -3.45
CA ALA A 569 32.33 -14.24 -3.77
C ALA A 569 32.33 -14.51 -5.30
N TYR A 570 32.10 -13.49 -6.11
CA TYR A 570 31.98 -13.58 -7.57
C TYR A 570 32.78 -12.46 -8.26
N PRO A 571 34.14 -12.39 -8.08
CA PRO A 571 34.97 -11.30 -8.52
C PRO A 571 34.99 -11.10 -10.04
N ASP A 572 34.80 -12.16 -10.83
CA ASP A 572 34.76 -12.07 -12.28
C ASP A 572 33.44 -11.51 -12.82
N TYR A 573 32.38 -11.49 -12.00
CA TYR A 573 31.05 -11.05 -12.41
C TYR A 573 30.72 -9.65 -11.88
N PHE A 574 31.01 -9.38 -10.60
CA PHE A 574 30.74 -8.10 -9.96
C PHE A 574 32.02 -7.22 -9.95
N THR A 575 32.36 -6.69 -11.11
CA THR A 575 33.60 -5.93 -11.33
C THR A 575 33.40 -4.41 -11.26
N ASP A 576 32.19 -3.91 -11.56
CA ASP A 576 31.89 -2.49 -11.64
C ASP A 576 30.49 -2.17 -11.06
N TYR A 577 30.47 -1.56 -9.88
CA TYR A 577 29.24 -1.14 -9.24
C TYR A 577 28.58 0.06 -9.95
N THR A 578 29.35 0.86 -10.71
CA THR A 578 28.81 2.02 -11.40
C THR A 578 27.84 1.62 -12.51
N LEU A 579 28.09 0.46 -13.14
CA LEU A 579 27.17 -0.14 -14.10
C LEU A 579 25.86 -0.56 -13.43
N VAL A 580 25.91 -1.15 -12.23
CA VAL A 580 24.71 -1.51 -11.45
C VAL A 580 23.94 -0.25 -11.07
N LYS A 581 24.63 0.75 -10.54
CA LYS A 581 24.04 2.05 -10.17
C LYS A 581 23.36 2.73 -11.37
N SER A 582 23.98 2.72 -12.55
CA SER A 582 23.43 3.35 -13.76
C SER A 582 22.08 2.75 -14.18
N ARG A 583 21.87 1.44 -13.97
CA ARG A 583 20.63 0.74 -14.27
C ARG A 583 19.48 1.09 -13.30
N ILE A 584 19.79 1.43 -12.05
CA ILE A 584 18.79 1.83 -11.07
C ILE A 584 18.05 3.11 -11.51
N GLY A 585 18.76 4.06 -12.13
CA GLY A 585 18.17 5.28 -12.66
C GLY A 585 17.60 6.19 -11.57
N ARG A 586 16.49 6.88 -11.86
CA ARG A 586 15.84 7.78 -10.90
C ARG A 586 15.15 7.01 -9.79
N VAL A 587 15.37 7.44 -8.57
CA VAL A 587 14.69 6.97 -7.34
C VAL A 587 14.25 8.19 -6.53
N ASN A 588 13.34 8.00 -5.56
CA ASN A 588 12.95 9.07 -4.66
C ASN A 588 14.12 9.50 -3.74
N LEU A 589 13.98 10.66 -3.10
CA LEU A 589 15.03 11.27 -2.29
C LEU A 589 15.56 10.35 -1.17
N LEU A 590 14.67 9.61 -0.52
CA LEU A 590 15.03 8.68 0.54
C LEU A 590 15.93 7.54 0.05
N ARG A 591 15.59 6.96 -1.11
CA ARG A 591 16.38 5.90 -1.75
C ARG A 591 17.69 6.42 -2.30
N ALA A 592 17.67 7.64 -2.84
CA ALA A 592 18.89 8.30 -3.30
C ALA A 592 19.91 8.44 -2.17
N ALA A 593 19.45 8.84 -0.98
CA ALA A 593 20.30 8.93 0.21
C ALA A 593 20.90 7.56 0.60
N THR A 594 20.07 6.51 0.65
CA THR A 594 20.55 5.15 0.97
C THR A 594 21.54 4.62 -0.06
N LEU A 595 21.26 4.82 -1.35
CA LEU A 595 22.17 4.39 -2.43
C LEU A 595 23.49 5.13 -2.37
N THR A 596 23.48 6.42 -2.04
CA THR A 596 24.69 7.22 -1.86
C THR A 596 25.51 6.72 -0.67
N ASP A 597 24.86 6.40 0.45
CA ASP A 597 25.54 5.81 1.61
C ASP A 597 26.20 4.47 1.26
N TRP A 598 25.50 3.59 0.57
CA TRP A 598 26.07 2.32 0.12
C TRP A 598 27.20 2.53 -0.90
N GLU A 599 27.09 3.49 -1.81
CA GLU A 599 28.15 3.82 -2.75
C GLU A 599 29.41 4.30 -2.03
N LEU A 600 29.27 5.19 -1.05
CA LEU A 600 30.40 5.66 -0.23
C LEU A 600 31.09 4.50 0.50
N LYS A 601 30.30 3.56 1.05
CA LYS A 601 30.83 2.35 1.68
C LYS A 601 31.57 1.44 0.68
N ILE A 602 31.06 1.32 -0.55
CA ILE A 602 31.72 0.58 -1.63
C ILE A 602 33.07 1.24 -1.99
N GLN A 603 33.09 2.57 -2.11
CA GLN A 603 34.30 3.32 -2.44
C GLN A 603 35.35 3.28 -1.32
N ALA A 604 34.90 3.35 -0.07
CA ALA A 604 35.78 3.28 1.08
C ALA A 604 36.42 1.89 1.28
N GLY A 605 35.84 0.86 0.69
CA GLY A 605 36.25 -0.53 0.90
C GLY A 605 35.82 -1.06 2.28
N ASP A 606 36.14 -2.32 2.54
CA ASP A 606 35.85 -3.02 3.83
C ASP A 606 36.87 -2.58 4.92
N VAL A 607 37.08 -1.28 5.08
CA VAL A 607 38.02 -0.77 6.09
C VAL A 607 37.31 -0.78 7.43
N HIS A 608 37.53 -1.84 8.16
CA HIS A 608 37.18 -1.87 9.58
C HIS A 608 38.08 -0.84 10.29
N LYS A 609 37.54 0.32 10.62
CA LYS A 609 38.30 1.32 11.40
C LYS A 609 38.63 0.71 12.76
N PRO A 610 39.89 0.75 13.19
CA PRO A 610 40.26 0.24 14.51
C PRO A 610 39.46 1.02 15.56
N LEU A 611 39.10 0.33 16.63
CA LEU A 611 38.60 0.99 17.83
C LEU A 611 39.58 2.04 18.31
N PRO A 612 39.13 3.18 18.88
CA PRO A 612 40.01 4.10 19.53
C PRO A 612 40.86 3.39 20.59
N ALA A 613 42.14 3.74 20.71
CA ALA A 613 43.06 3.12 21.66
C ALA A 613 42.58 3.15 23.12
N SER A 614 41.64 4.03 23.44
CA SER A 614 40.97 4.08 24.76
C SER A 614 40.17 2.81 25.09
N PHE A 615 39.87 1.96 24.11
CA PHE A 615 39.16 0.68 24.27
C PHE A 615 40.09 -0.51 24.47
N ASP A 616 41.41 -0.37 24.28
CA ASP A 616 42.37 -1.46 24.44
C ASP A 616 42.38 -2.02 25.87
N LYS A 617 41.86 -1.27 26.83
CA LYS A 617 41.72 -1.65 28.23
C LYS A 617 40.58 -2.66 28.48
N TYR A 618 39.68 -2.86 27.54
CA TYR A 618 38.54 -3.77 27.67
C TYR A 618 38.82 -5.09 26.96
N PRO A 619 38.33 -6.23 27.48
CA PRO A 619 38.34 -7.51 26.75
C PRO A 619 37.62 -7.38 25.40
N LYS A 620 38.21 -7.94 24.34
CA LYS A 620 37.63 -7.80 22.98
C LYS A 620 36.26 -8.43 22.86
N ASP A 621 35.96 -9.47 23.61
CA ASP A 621 34.68 -10.17 23.67
C ASP A 621 33.60 -9.43 24.49
N SER A 622 33.99 -8.40 25.21
CA SER A 622 33.08 -7.50 25.95
C SER A 622 32.64 -6.29 25.13
N ILE A 623 33.21 -6.08 23.94
CA ILE A 623 32.96 -4.90 23.11
C ILE A 623 32.03 -5.28 21.95
N TYR A 624 30.95 -4.53 21.83
CA TYR A 624 29.98 -4.67 20.74
C TYR A 624 29.95 -3.35 19.96
N GLU A 625 30.19 -3.43 18.65
CA GLU A 625 30.15 -2.28 17.76
C GLU A 625 28.93 -2.33 16.88
N PHE A 626 28.25 -1.19 16.74
CA PHE A 626 27.11 -1.02 15.86
C PHE A 626 27.39 0.12 14.91
N VAL A 627 27.17 -0.15 13.65
CA VAL A 627 27.14 0.84 12.61
C VAL A 627 25.66 1.20 12.39
N PRO A 628 25.21 2.40 12.82
CA PRO A 628 23.82 2.79 12.60
C PRO A 628 23.54 2.82 11.10
N VAL A 629 22.43 2.22 10.71
CA VAL A 629 21.96 2.26 9.32
C VAL A 629 20.89 3.33 9.20
N ASN A 630 21.00 4.18 8.18
CA ASN A 630 20.03 5.24 7.94
C ASN A 630 18.63 4.66 7.80
N SER A 631 17.68 5.12 8.62
CA SER A 631 16.30 4.65 8.52
C SER A 631 15.59 5.35 7.36
N ALA A 632 14.83 4.57 6.60
CA ALA A 632 14.09 5.03 5.44
C ALA A 632 13.04 6.13 5.71
N ASN A 633 12.66 6.33 6.96
CA ASN A 633 11.68 7.33 7.36
C ASN A 633 12.23 8.75 7.49
N ASN A 634 13.51 8.95 7.19
CA ASN A 634 14.15 10.23 7.36
C ASN A 634 14.17 11.05 6.06
N ALA A 635 13.09 11.75 5.76
CA ALA A 635 12.95 12.61 4.57
C ALA A 635 13.97 13.77 4.52
N LYS A 636 14.71 14.01 5.60
CA LYS A 636 15.73 15.05 5.72
C LYS A 636 17.16 14.51 5.70
N ALA A 637 17.36 13.19 5.57
CA ALA A 637 18.70 12.64 5.40
C ALA A 637 19.30 13.15 4.10
N LYS A 638 20.26 14.04 4.20
CA LYS A 638 21.03 14.52 3.06
C LYS A 638 22.15 13.57 2.72
N THR A 639 22.61 13.66 1.50
CA THR A 639 23.79 12.95 1.00
C THR A 639 24.93 13.07 1.98
N LEU A 640 25.44 11.95 2.47
CA LEU A 640 26.62 11.92 3.31
C LEU A 640 27.81 12.40 2.49
N LEU A 641 28.41 13.50 2.91
CA LEU A 641 29.59 14.06 2.29
C LEU A 641 30.90 13.50 2.88
N ASP A 642 30.78 12.66 3.91
CA ASP A 642 31.94 12.10 4.61
C ASP A 642 31.94 10.57 4.46
N PRO A 643 32.96 10.00 3.75
CA PRO A 643 33.08 8.57 3.54
C PRO A 643 33.28 7.79 4.85
N ASP A 644 33.67 8.49 5.92
CA ASP A 644 33.91 7.90 7.23
C ASP A 644 32.66 7.81 8.11
N ALA A 645 31.53 8.37 7.68
CA ALA A 645 30.30 8.33 8.46
C ALA A 645 29.43 7.12 8.09
N ALA A 646 28.88 6.46 9.09
CA ALA A 646 27.89 5.40 8.91
C ALA A 646 26.48 5.97 8.74
N PHE A 647 26.22 7.13 9.35
CA PHE A 647 24.93 7.79 9.35
C PHE A 647 25.13 9.30 9.38
N GLY A 648 24.33 10.03 8.63
CA GLY A 648 24.33 11.49 8.60
C GLY A 648 22.94 12.06 8.77
N TYR A 649 22.88 13.14 9.52
CA TYR A 649 21.67 13.82 9.89
C TYR A 649 21.80 15.31 9.67
N ALA A 650 20.93 15.89 8.84
CA ALA A 650 20.89 17.33 8.64
C ALA A 650 20.18 17.99 9.81
N THR A 651 20.84 18.90 10.50
CA THR A 651 20.27 19.65 11.60
C THR A 651 20.57 21.13 11.46
N THR A 652 19.61 21.95 11.82
CA THR A 652 19.84 23.39 12.00
C THR A 652 20.24 23.64 13.45
N ILE A 653 21.52 23.48 13.77
CA ILE A 653 22.07 23.85 15.08
C ILE A 653 22.29 25.38 15.17
N ASN A 654 21.57 26.16 14.43
CA ASN A 654 21.73 27.60 14.29
C ASN A 654 21.17 28.40 15.48
N ASN A 655 20.53 27.74 16.43
CA ASN A 655 20.01 28.39 17.61
C ASN A 655 20.81 27.96 18.83
N PRO A 656 21.57 28.86 19.48
CA PRO A 656 22.29 28.54 20.70
C PRO A 656 21.39 28.04 21.84
N ASP A 657 20.07 28.30 21.74
CA ASP A 657 19.06 27.82 22.69
C ASP A 657 18.50 26.43 22.34
N MET A 658 18.95 25.82 21.24
CA MET A 658 18.53 24.47 20.83
C MET A 658 19.68 23.47 20.97
N PRO A 659 19.76 22.75 22.07
CA PRO A 659 20.74 21.70 22.24
C PRO A 659 20.45 20.52 21.32
N PHE A 660 21.51 19.88 20.81
CA PHE A 660 21.42 18.57 20.19
C PHE A 660 21.36 17.50 21.29
N GLN A 661 20.38 16.61 21.17
CA GLN A 661 20.16 15.54 22.13
C GLN A 661 20.25 14.19 21.46
N PHE A 662 20.79 13.20 22.13
CA PHE A 662 20.80 11.82 21.72
C PHE A 662 20.84 10.89 22.92
N GLY A 663 20.39 9.66 22.74
CA GLY A 663 20.34 8.71 23.85
C GLY A 663 19.67 7.40 23.45
N PHE A 664 19.31 6.62 24.44
CA PHE A 664 18.62 5.33 24.26
C PHE A 664 17.21 5.40 24.84
N HIS A 665 16.24 4.92 24.05
CA HIS A 665 14.89 4.62 24.50
C HIS A 665 14.77 3.13 24.79
N GLN A 666 13.99 2.79 25.80
CA GLN A 666 13.72 1.42 26.17
C GLN A 666 12.22 1.13 26.09
N ASN A 667 11.86 -0.08 25.61
CA ASN A 667 10.48 -0.60 25.63
C ASN A 667 9.44 0.31 24.96
N ASP A 668 9.74 0.87 23.78
CA ASP A 668 8.87 1.76 23.02
C ASP A 668 8.34 2.98 23.81
N THR A 669 8.85 3.21 24.99
CA THR A 669 8.53 4.38 25.78
C THR A 669 9.55 5.47 25.51
N LYS A 670 9.09 6.68 25.22
CA LYS A 670 9.93 7.90 25.17
C LYS A 670 10.50 8.29 26.55
N THR A 671 10.46 7.41 27.52
CA THR A 671 11.14 7.60 28.79
C THR A 671 12.62 7.40 28.56
N ALA A 672 13.37 8.48 28.64
CA ALA A 672 14.79 8.54 28.51
C ALA A 672 15.45 7.50 29.44
N GLY A 673 16.00 6.42 28.85
CA GLY A 673 16.87 5.53 29.62
C GLY A 673 18.13 6.29 30.00
N VAL A 674 18.97 6.61 29.02
CA VAL A 674 20.19 7.44 29.18
C VAL A 674 20.28 8.33 27.93
N GLY A 675 20.53 9.61 28.16
CA GLY A 675 20.66 10.55 27.06
C GLY A 675 21.71 11.64 27.42
N MET A 676 22.25 12.24 26.37
CA MET A 676 23.18 13.36 26.45
C MET A 676 22.63 14.55 25.69
N THR A 677 22.83 15.72 26.25
CA THR A 677 22.52 17.00 25.64
C THR A 677 23.84 17.73 25.37
N LEU A 678 24.08 18.02 24.07
CA LEU A 678 25.22 18.79 23.62
C LEU A 678 24.76 20.20 23.26
N ARG A 679 25.44 21.18 23.79
CA ARG A 679 25.30 22.58 23.38
C ARG A 679 26.40 22.93 22.37
N GLN A 680 26.25 24.02 21.66
CA GLN A 680 27.23 24.47 20.68
C GLN A 680 28.67 24.55 21.24
N GLN A 681 28.82 24.95 22.51
CA GLN A 681 30.10 25.02 23.19
C GLN A 681 30.74 23.66 23.50
N ASP A 682 29.96 22.59 23.48
CA ASP A 682 30.39 21.22 23.81
C ASP A 682 30.85 20.48 22.55
N ILE A 683 30.74 21.11 21.38
CA ILE A 683 30.96 20.52 20.08
C ILE A 683 32.28 21.05 19.50
N VAL A 684 33.14 20.14 19.08
CA VAL A 684 34.34 20.49 18.32
C VAL A 684 34.02 20.17 16.84
N PRO A 685 33.83 21.19 16.00
CA PRO A 685 33.39 20.98 14.62
C PRO A 685 34.44 20.27 13.76
N ASN A 686 33.98 19.53 12.76
CA ASN A 686 34.76 18.86 11.72
C ASN A 686 35.75 17.78 12.21
N GLN A 687 35.58 17.28 13.42
CA GLN A 687 36.35 16.13 13.91
C GLN A 687 35.42 15.11 14.62
N TRP A 688 35.85 13.86 14.62
CA TRP A 688 35.16 12.80 15.33
C TRP A 688 35.39 12.93 16.84
N ASN A 689 34.28 12.95 17.57
CA ASN A 689 34.27 12.99 19.03
C ASN A 689 33.55 11.75 19.54
N LEU A 690 34.17 11.11 20.53
CA LEU A 690 33.57 9.98 21.23
C LEU A 690 32.88 10.48 22.50
N TYR A 691 31.58 10.31 22.58
CA TYR A 691 30.77 10.70 23.74
C TYR A 691 30.41 9.47 24.56
N GLU A 692 30.72 9.48 25.84
CA GLU A 692 30.33 8.45 26.80
C GLU A 692 28.96 8.79 27.37
N LEU A 693 27.98 7.93 27.16
CA LEU A 693 26.61 8.09 27.69
C LEU A 693 26.46 7.53 29.09
N GLY A 694 27.46 6.77 29.59
CA GLY A 694 27.42 6.12 30.88
C GLY A 694 26.90 4.70 30.87
N GLU A 695 26.53 4.20 32.04
CA GLU A 695 26.02 2.84 32.20
C GLU A 695 24.54 2.79 31.82
N ILE A 696 24.16 1.77 31.02
CA ILE A 696 22.83 1.55 30.57
C ILE A 696 22.46 0.07 30.68
N GLU A 697 21.25 -0.20 31.12
CA GLU A 697 20.65 -1.53 31.03
C GLU A 697 19.77 -1.58 29.77
N LEU A 698 20.16 -2.38 28.79
CA LEU A 698 19.47 -2.45 27.51
C LEU A 698 18.45 -3.58 27.49
N THR A 699 17.25 -3.28 26.99
CA THR A 699 16.18 -4.25 26.72
C THR A 699 16.16 -4.66 25.26
N PRO A 700 15.51 -5.78 24.90
CA PRO A 700 15.47 -6.25 23.51
C PRO A 700 14.90 -5.24 22.50
N ASN A 701 14.08 -4.29 22.92
CA ASN A 701 13.45 -3.26 22.11
C ASN A 701 14.08 -1.88 22.28
N CYS A 702 15.36 -1.85 22.60
CA CYS A 702 16.07 -0.59 22.77
C CYS A 702 16.36 0.07 21.42
N MET A 703 16.12 1.38 21.36
CA MET A 703 16.46 2.22 20.21
C MET A 703 17.42 3.33 20.63
N ILE A 704 18.34 3.70 19.75
CA ILE A 704 19.08 4.95 19.89
C ILE A 704 18.32 6.05 19.13
N TRP A 705 18.20 7.20 19.75
CA TRP A 705 17.55 8.36 19.16
C TRP A 705 18.48 9.56 19.10
N PHE A 706 18.25 10.39 18.09
CA PHE A 706 18.91 11.68 17.89
C PHE A 706 17.84 12.73 17.69
N SER A 707 17.94 13.87 18.35
CA SER A 707 16.97 14.95 18.24
C SER A 707 17.62 16.31 18.21
N SER A 708 17.22 17.15 17.29
CA SER A 708 17.22 18.60 17.48
C SER A 708 15.77 19.00 17.71
N LYS A 709 15.47 19.97 18.54
CA LYS A 709 14.13 20.33 19.08
C LYS A 709 12.94 20.28 18.07
N SER A 710 13.18 20.22 16.78
CA SER A 710 12.18 20.09 15.72
C SER A 710 12.11 18.69 15.10
N TRP A 711 12.91 17.70 15.58
CA TRP A 711 13.07 16.47 14.82
C TRP A 711 13.75 15.34 15.63
N GLU A 712 13.21 14.13 15.55
CA GLU A 712 13.72 12.95 16.23
C GLU A 712 13.91 11.81 15.23
N THR A 713 15.04 11.10 15.30
CA THR A 713 15.32 9.88 14.54
C THR A 713 15.61 8.76 15.51
N ASN A 714 14.92 7.65 15.34
CA ASN A 714 15.09 6.44 16.13
C ASN A 714 15.76 5.35 15.28
N LEU A 715 16.76 4.69 15.84
CA LEU A 715 17.48 3.57 15.24
C LEU A 715 17.37 2.35 16.14
N GLU A 716 16.90 1.24 15.58
CA GLU A 716 16.81 -0.02 16.33
C GLU A 716 18.18 -0.67 16.50
N LEU A 717 18.49 -1.10 17.71
CA LEU A 717 19.68 -1.90 18.04
C LEU A 717 19.37 -3.40 18.06
N GLY A 718 18.40 -3.85 17.27
CA GLY A 718 17.89 -5.22 17.29
C GLY A 718 18.95 -6.31 17.06
N GLY A 719 18.81 -7.41 17.77
CA GLY A 719 19.51 -8.66 17.51
C GLY A 719 20.73 -8.99 18.37
N ILE A 720 21.09 -8.12 19.34
CA ILE A 720 22.27 -8.31 20.18
C ILE A 720 21.94 -8.94 21.52
N PHE A 721 20.69 -8.87 21.94
CA PHE A 721 20.29 -9.22 23.29
C PHE A 721 19.56 -10.57 23.29
N THR A 722 20.10 -11.52 24.05
CA THR A 722 19.37 -12.72 24.44
C THR A 722 18.56 -12.43 25.70
N PRO A 723 17.31 -12.92 25.82
CA PRO A 723 16.43 -12.62 26.97
C PRO A 723 16.96 -13.00 28.35
N ASP A 724 18.01 -13.82 28.44
CA ASP A 724 18.45 -14.49 29.66
C ASP A 724 19.68 -13.85 30.32
N SER A 725 20.19 -12.72 29.81
CA SER A 725 21.36 -12.05 30.42
C SER A 725 21.03 -10.64 30.89
N ALA A 726 21.50 -10.28 32.08
CA ALA A 726 21.49 -8.90 32.54
C ALA A 726 22.34 -8.05 31.58
N ASN A 727 21.69 -7.18 30.82
CA ASN A 727 22.28 -6.48 29.67
C ASN A 727 22.77 -5.08 30.14
N ARG A 728 23.70 -5.04 31.06
CA ARG A 728 24.38 -3.79 31.44
C ARG A 728 25.56 -3.52 30.54
N PHE A 729 25.58 -2.32 29.99
CA PHE A 729 26.66 -1.86 29.13
C PHE A 729 27.06 -0.43 29.51
N ARG A 730 28.29 -0.09 29.20
CA ARG A 730 28.73 1.29 29.12
C ARG A 730 28.68 1.70 27.67
N ALA A 731 27.89 2.73 27.35
CA ALA A 731 27.58 3.12 25.99
C ALA A 731 28.39 4.33 25.54
N TYR A 732 28.88 4.26 24.31
CA TYR A 732 29.61 5.34 23.64
C TYR A 732 29.06 5.57 22.27
N VAL A 733 29.03 6.85 21.83
CA VAL A 733 28.59 7.23 20.49
C VAL A 733 29.67 8.12 19.86
N SER A 734 30.09 7.77 18.65
CA SER A 734 31.07 8.54 17.89
C SER A 734 30.35 9.47 16.92
N LEU A 735 30.47 10.78 17.13
CA LEU A 735 29.81 11.80 16.32
C LEU A 735 30.83 12.81 15.77
N LYS A 736 30.51 13.30 14.54
CA LYS A 736 31.21 14.44 13.93
C LYS A 736 30.15 15.45 13.48
N PHE A 737 30.36 16.68 13.83
CA PHE A 737 29.52 17.79 13.40
C PHE A 737 30.24 18.49 12.25
N SER A 738 29.66 18.45 11.04
CA SER A 738 30.23 19.05 9.84
C SER A 738 29.25 20.01 9.18
N GLY A 739 29.75 21.11 8.61
CA GLY A 739 28.95 22.10 7.88
C GLY A 739 29.72 23.40 7.72
N LYS A 740 29.29 24.24 6.80
CA LYS A 740 29.78 25.61 6.67
C LYS A 740 29.17 26.43 7.80
N GLU A 741 30.00 26.82 8.73
CA GLU A 741 29.71 27.77 9.80
C GLU A 741 28.59 27.39 10.78
N TYR A 742 28.97 27.03 11.97
CA TYR A 742 28.13 27.09 13.17
C TYR A 742 27.66 28.54 13.36
N GLY A 743 26.40 28.82 13.07
CA GLY A 743 25.77 30.14 13.24
C GLY A 743 25.45 30.90 11.98
N GLY A 744 25.70 30.36 10.76
CA GLY A 744 25.28 30.93 9.49
C GLY A 744 24.01 30.28 8.93
N ASP A 745 23.44 30.84 7.83
CA ASP A 745 22.27 30.29 7.11
C ASP A 745 22.55 28.94 6.38
N GLY A 746 23.62 28.24 6.72
CA GLY A 746 24.06 26.97 6.16
C GLY A 746 23.52 25.77 6.96
N GLU A 747 23.25 24.67 6.27
CA GLU A 747 22.86 23.42 6.90
C GLU A 747 24.07 22.74 7.56
N SER A 748 23.96 22.48 8.85
CA SER A 748 24.91 21.67 9.62
C SER A 748 24.50 20.21 9.58
N MET A 749 25.46 19.31 9.56
CA MET A 749 25.22 17.86 9.60
C MET A 749 25.82 17.26 10.85
N VAL A 750 25.08 16.36 11.48
CA VAL A 750 25.60 15.45 12.49
C VAL A 750 25.81 14.10 11.80
N LEU A 751 27.04 13.62 11.85
CA LEU A 751 27.47 12.35 11.28
C LEU A 751 27.74 11.39 12.43
N CYS A 752 27.24 10.17 12.35
CA CYS A 752 27.54 9.11 13.31
C CYS A 752 28.38 8.03 12.62
N ASP A 753 29.52 7.71 13.18
CA ASP A 753 30.39 6.62 12.69
C ASP A 753 29.93 5.28 13.27
N ARG A 754 29.84 5.21 14.61
CA ARG A 754 29.48 3.97 15.30
C ARG A 754 28.95 4.23 16.70
N ILE A 755 28.27 3.21 17.22
CA ILE A 755 27.89 3.07 18.61
C ILE A 755 28.69 1.92 19.18
N ILE A 756 29.29 2.12 20.33
CA ILE A 756 30.12 1.12 21.03
C ILE A 756 29.46 0.83 22.37
N LEU A 757 29.19 -0.42 22.63
CA LEU A 757 28.72 -0.90 23.91
C LEU A 757 29.78 -1.81 24.52
N VAL A 758 30.19 -1.49 25.72
CA VAL A 758 31.13 -2.32 26.50
C VAL A 758 30.32 -3.00 27.59
N LYS A 759 30.30 -4.32 27.58
CA LYS A 759 29.60 -5.11 28.59
C LYS A 759 30.31 -4.92 29.93
N ASP A 760 29.56 -4.48 30.92
CA ASP A 760 30.07 -4.37 32.29
C ASP A 760 30.13 -5.79 32.88
N GLU A 761 31.31 -6.30 33.18
CA GLU A 761 31.42 -7.53 33.95
C GLU A 761 30.87 -7.25 35.35
N LEU A 762 29.80 -7.97 35.67
CA LEU A 762 29.25 -7.96 37.04
C LEU A 762 30.38 -8.28 38.04
N LYS A 763 30.83 -7.30 38.78
CA LYS A 763 31.58 -7.50 40.00
C LYS A 763 30.67 -7.94 41.13
#